data_4f3f42009b36662e08280c4bb2ae3d6e
#
_entry.id   4f3f42009b36662e08280c4bb2ae3d6e
#
_cell.length_a   1.000
_cell.length_b   1.000
_cell.length_c   1.000
_cell.angle_alpha   90.00
_cell.angle_beta   90.00
_cell.angle_gamma   90.00
#
_symmetry.space_group_name_H-M   'P 1'
#
loop_
_entity.id
_entity.type
_entity.pdbx_description
1 polymer ?
#
loop_
_entity_poly.entity_id
_entity_poly.type
_entity_poly.pdbx_seq_one_letter_code
_entity_poly.pdbx_strand_id
1 'polypeptide(L)'
;PLKPATEVNFGFTETNLRPNVIFEKGVYTSYLDSALVVDSVMIPPVQVVTYDTLNQIGNAIDTTLVWPLYYSNYIFNSQGQATDSSLVTPDGTYTQATHFYYTYAPQVIRYEMARYITPYGNGLSLGNGWTWTFDVSDYRTLLADSVHLSAGNWQELLDLKFVMIKGTPPRNIINIQNLWNGNFDYGIPSDPIDNHLQALTVSIPANAAMARWKSRVTGHGMDTPSNCAEFCPKSHYYKVNGVNRYTKQVWRDNCDYNPLYPQGGTWVYDRSNWCPGAEVWTYDWEISNWVTPGTSFTLDHDVQAYNHTTGWDYYQIEDQLVSYGPPNFTNDAAIEDIIAPSDNQMWSRKNAVCGSPIIVIKNTGATTMTSATITYGLTGATPTTYTWTGSLAFMQSTTITLPNYNWIGGATQFYAYISNPNGTTDQYAYNDTMKSVYSYPSVMPSSFVIELQTNNAPSENSYTLKDGSGNIILSKSGLSANTIYRDTVTLSSGCYKFELLDSGEDGLSWWANTAQGAGLIRFKDVTGTPIYNWNSDFGGQVYKQFIVGLTTVGLQDYILTDKNELNVFPNPSEGMVNVDYNLKSRSDAQIEIFDMVGEKIYDKNTSMTTAGSLQIDLSKFSAGIYVVTLTSGAEKITKKLVIKK
;
A
#
# COMPACT_ATOMS: atom_id res chain seq x y z
N PRO A 1 -15.77 1.04 30.07
CA PRO A 1 -16.58 1.47 28.94
C PRO A 1 -18.03 1.49 29.36
N LEU A 2 -18.76 2.56 28.98
CA LEU A 2 -20.21 2.59 29.19
C LEU A 2 -20.84 1.55 28.29
N LYS A 3 -21.90 0.95 28.79
CA LYS A 3 -22.68 0.02 27.99
C LYS A 3 -23.37 0.75 26.84
N PRO A 4 -23.55 0.11 25.67
CA PRO A 4 -24.41 0.65 24.61
C PRO A 4 -25.81 0.95 25.13
N ALA A 5 -26.52 1.89 24.49
CA ALA A 5 -27.88 2.24 24.86
C ALA A 5 -28.83 1.04 24.91
N THR A 6 -28.61 0.05 24.07
CA THR A 6 -29.36 -1.21 24.05
C THR A 6 -29.12 -2.11 25.26
N GLU A 7 -28.06 -1.86 26.03
CA GLU A 7 -27.77 -2.57 27.27
C GLU A 7 -28.30 -1.83 28.51
N VAL A 8 -28.65 -0.57 28.36
CA VAL A 8 -29.37 0.20 29.37
C VAL A 8 -30.83 -0.15 29.20
N ASN A 9 -31.19 -1.31 29.60
CA ASN A 9 -32.54 -1.72 29.42
C ASN A 9 -33.12 -2.32 30.73
N PHE A 10 -34.35 -1.98 30.95
CA PHE A 10 -35.35 -2.79 31.58
C PHE A 10 -34.94 -3.29 32.98
N GLY A 11 -34.97 -2.42 33.93
CA GLY A 11 -34.65 -2.71 35.32
C GLY A 11 -33.20 -2.40 35.72
N PHE A 12 -32.38 -1.99 34.77
CA PHE A 12 -31.04 -1.48 35.05
C PHE A 12 -30.96 0.03 34.82
N THR A 13 -30.58 0.79 35.82
CA THR A 13 -30.39 2.24 35.73
C THR A 13 -28.90 2.55 35.78
N GLU A 14 -28.36 3.10 34.72
CA GLU A 14 -27.00 3.62 34.69
C GLU A 14 -26.99 5.01 35.31
N THR A 15 -26.58 5.14 36.55
CA THR A 15 -26.61 6.39 37.31
C THR A 15 -25.32 7.18 37.28
N ASN A 16 -24.22 6.60 36.80
CA ASN A 16 -22.89 7.20 36.82
C ASN A 16 -22.39 7.51 35.42
N LEU A 17 -23.05 8.43 34.76
CA LEU A 17 -22.58 8.95 33.48
C LEU A 17 -21.26 9.68 33.66
N ARG A 18 -20.28 9.35 32.86
CA ARG A 18 -18.92 9.87 32.97
C ARG A 18 -18.69 11.03 32.04
N PRO A 19 -17.89 12.04 32.47
CA PRO A 19 -17.70 13.26 31.71
C PRO A 19 -16.89 13.09 30.39
N ASN A 20 -16.29 11.97 30.10
CA ASN A 20 -15.41 11.78 28.93
C ASN A 20 -16.04 10.96 27.82
N VAL A 21 -17.33 11.03 27.64
CA VAL A 21 -18.06 10.28 26.62
C VAL A 21 -18.96 11.21 25.83
N ILE A 22 -19.23 10.86 24.59
CA ILE A 22 -20.23 11.57 23.78
C ILE A 22 -21.62 11.01 24.06
N PHE A 23 -22.62 11.81 23.77
CA PHE A 23 -24.00 11.34 23.82
C PHE A 23 -24.32 10.57 22.53
N GLU A 24 -24.91 9.39 22.70
CA GLU A 24 -25.58 8.69 21.62
C GLU A 24 -27.08 8.90 21.77
N LYS A 25 -27.76 9.15 20.66
CA LYS A 25 -29.20 9.25 20.61
C LYS A 25 -29.81 7.88 20.34
N GLY A 26 -30.67 7.43 21.23
CA GLY A 26 -31.42 6.21 21.06
C GLY A 26 -32.93 6.42 21.08
N VAL A 27 -33.67 5.40 20.66
CA VAL A 27 -35.13 5.36 20.70
C VAL A 27 -35.55 4.01 21.22
N TYR A 28 -36.50 3.98 22.14
CA TYR A 28 -37.15 2.73 22.56
C TYR A 28 -38.63 2.95 22.81
N THR A 29 -39.37 1.87 22.70
CA THR A 29 -40.80 1.87 22.94
C THR A 29 -41.05 1.49 24.40
N SER A 30 -41.90 2.21 25.07
CA SER A 30 -42.20 2.03 26.49
C SER A 30 -43.65 2.30 26.79
N TYR A 31 -44.06 1.84 27.95
CA TYR A 31 -45.36 2.20 28.52
C TYR A 31 -45.23 3.48 29.32
N LEU A 32 -46.29 4.30 29.30
CA LEU A 32 -46.43 5.49 30.13
C LEU A 32 -47.33 5.24 31.37
N ASP A 33 -47.89 4.08 31.47
CA ASP A 33 -48.77 3.69 32.57
C ASP A 33 -47.95 3.20 33.77
N SER A 34 -48.06 3.91 34.88
CA SER A 34 -47.39 3.59 36.14
C SER A 34 -47.96 2.39 36.87
N ALA A 35 -49.14 1.94 36.49
CA ALA A 35 -49.85 0.82 37.12
C ALA A 35 -49.73 -0.51 36.35
N LEU A 36 -48.83 -0.57 35.40
CA LEU A 36 -48.62 -1.78 34.59
C LEU A 36 -48.16 -2.96 35.47
N VAL A 37 -48.90 -4.03 35.45
CA VAL A 37 -48.60 -5.27 36.16
C VAL A 37 -48.50 -6.42 35.16
N VAL A 38 -47.46 -7.23 35.29
CA VAL A 38 -47.25 -8.44 34.48
C VAL A 38 -47.11 -9.63 35.40
N ASP A 39 -47.97 -10.66 35.22
CA ASP A 39 -48.00 -11.88 36.04
C ASP A 39 -47.95 -11.61 37.55
N SER A 40 -48.69 -10.58 37.99
CA SER A 40 -48.72 -10.14 39.39
C SER A 40 -47.41 -9.49 39.87
N VAL A 41 -46.46 -9.21 38.96
CA VAL A 41 -45.23 -8.50 39.24
C VAL A 41 -45.28 -7.11 38.58
N MET A 42 -45.03 -6.08 39.37
CA MET A 42 -44.96 -4.74 38.84
C MET A 42 -43.68 -4.56 38.02
N ILE A 43 -43.81 -4.11 36.78
CA ILE A 43 -42.66 -3.80 35.92
C ILE A 43 -42.03 -2.51 36.41
N PRO A 44 -40.74 -2.50 36.79
CA PRO A 44 -40.10 -1.26 37.22
C PRO A 44 -39.91 -0.33 36.03
N PRO A 45 -40.08 0.99 36.21
CA PRO A 45 -39.79 1.96 35.18
C PRO A 45 -38.29 2.07 34.96
N VAL A 46 -37.92 2.44 33.75
CA VAL A 46 -36.56 2.82 33.41
C VAL A 46 -36.46 4.36 33.43
N GLN A 47 -35.48 4.90 34.12
CA GLN A 47 -35.21 6.32 34.12
C GLN A 47 -34.45 6.72 32.86
N VAL A 48 -35.05 7.61 32.08
CA VAL A 48 -34.42 8.19 30.89
C VAL A 48 -34.10 9.65 31.17
N VAL A 49 -32.85 10.01 31.01
CA VAL A 49 -32.36 11.39 31.19
C VAL A 49 -32.09 12.00 29.83
N THR A 50 -32.76 13.12 29.53
CA THR A 50 -32.55 13.89 28.31
C THR A 50 -31.63 15.08 28.61
N TYR A 51 -30.69 15.34 27.73
CA TYR A 51 -29.70 16.39 27.86
C TYR A 51 -29.89 17.47 26.78
N ASP A 52 -29.53 18.72 27.10
CA ASP A 52 -29.70 19.87 26.23
C ASP A 52 -28.68 19.91 25.07
N THR A 53 -27.57 19.22 25.20
CA THR A 53 -26.52 19.18 24.20
C THR A 53 -25.99 17.76 23.95
N LEU A 54 -25.45 17.55 22.75
CA LEU A 54 -24.75 16.30 22.40
C LEU A 54 -23.26 16.36 22.74
N ASN A 55 -22.80 17.40 23.38
CA ASN A 55 -21.42 17.48 23.86
C ASN A 55 -21.29 16.88 25.27
N GLN A 56 -20.07 16.69 25.71
CA GLN A 56 -19.70 15.90 26.88
C GLN A 56 -20.19 16.44 28.23
N ILE A 57 -20.76 17.65 28.29
CA ILE A 57 -21.07 18.38 29.51
C ILE A 57 -22.50 18.95 29.45
N GLY A 58 -23.39 18.29 28.72
CA GLY A 58 -24.78 18.72 28.64
C GLY A 58 -25.46 18.68 30.00
N ASN A 59 -26.36 19.64 30.24
CA ASN A 59 -27.19 19.64 31.42
C ASN A 59 -28.40 18.74 31.19
N ALA A 60 -28.80 18.02 32.20
CA ALA A 60 -30.05 17.26 32.16
C ALA A 60 -31.22 18.29 32.11
N ILE A 61 -32.01 18.21 31.03
CA ILE A 61 -33.19 19.08 30.84
C ILE A 61 -34.48 18.40 31.22
N ASP A 62 -34.49 17.06 31.22
CA ASP A 62 -35.65 16.27 31.59
C ASP A 62 -35.20 14.90 32.15
N THR A 63 -36.04 14.37 33.01
CA THR A 63 -35.88 13.01 33.54
C THR A 63 -37.25 12.36 33.57
N THR A 64 -37.47 11.39 32.71
CA THR A 64 -38.73 10.71 32.51
C THR A 64 -38.64 9.26 32.96
N LEU A 65 -39.63 8.78 33.69
CA LEU A 65 -39.83 7.38 33.97
C LEU A 65 -40.66 6.76 32.85
N VAL A 66 -40.11 5.69 32.25
CA VAL A 66 -40.78 4.96 31.17
C VAL A 66 -40.88 3.48 31.50
N TRP A 67 -41.99 2.88 31.11
CA TRP A 67 -42.21 1.45 31.31
C TRP A 67 -42.04 0.72 29.99
N PRO A 68 -41.13 -0.26 29.92
CA PRO A 68 -40.91 -0.99 28.68
C PRO A 68 -42.11 -1.86 28.34
N LEU A 69 -42.41 -2.02 27.05
CA LEU A 69 -43.46 -2.89 26.55
C LEU A 69 -43.18 -4.37 26.88
N TYR A 70 -41.95 -4.76 26.72
CA TYR A 70 -41.43 -6.07 27.12
C TYR A 70 -40.10 -5.85 27.78
N TYR A 71 -39.74 -6.68 28.74
CA TYR A 71 -38.38 -6.67 29.26
C TYR A 71 -37.96 -8.05 29.72
N SER A 72 -36.65 -8.27 29.78
CA SER A 72 -36.08 -9.48 30.37
C SER A 72 -35.76 -9.23 31.84
N ASN A 73 -36.27 -10.09 32.68
CA ASN A 73 -35.86 -10.14 34.09
C ASN A 73 -34.56 -10.93 34.17
N TYR A 74 -33.48 -10.31 34.60
CA TYR A 74 -32.17 -10.93 34.70
C TYR A 74 -31.84 -11.29 36.14
N ILE A 75 -31.31 -12.50 36.32
CA ILE A 75 -30.72 -12.95 37.59
C ILE A 75 -29.20 -12.75 37.46
N PHE A 76 -28.62 -12.02 38.39
CA PHE A 76 -27.19 -11.71 38.38
C PHE A 76 -26.46 -12.44 39.50
N ASN A 77 -25.22 -12.87 39.23
CA ASN A 77 -24.33 -13.37 40.27
C ASN A 77 -23.70 -12.20 41.06
N SER A 78 -22.91 -12.54 42.07
CA SER A 78 -22.25 -11.57 42.94
C SER A 78 -21.21 -10.66 42.20
N GLN A 79 -20.86 -11.01 40.96
CA GLN A 79 -19.95 -10.25 40.10
C GLN A 79 -20.70 -9.36 39.10
N GLY A 80 -22.02 -9.31 39.16
CA GLY A 80 -22.86 -8.52 38.27
C GLY A 80 -23.03 -9.11 36.87
N GLN A 81 -22.73 -10.39 36.67
CA GLN A 81 -22.94 -11.09 35.42
C GLN A 81 -24.32 -11.72 35.42
N ALA A 82 -25.07 -11.56 34.32
CA ALA A 82 -26.35 -12.23 34.15
C ALA A 82 -26.15 -13.75 34.04
N THR A 83 -26.82 -14.50 34.93
CA THR A 83 -26.75 -15.96 34.96
C THR A 83 -27.98 -16.61 34.39
N ASP A 84 -29.10 -15.88 34.36
CA ASP A 84 -30.36 -16.34 33.80
C ASP A 84 -31.20 -15.13 33.35
N SER A 85 -32.17 -15.36 32.47
CA SER A 85 -33.13 -14.34 32.04
C SER A 85 -34.46 -14.94 31.65
N SER A 86 -35.54 -14.24 32.00
CA SER A 86 -36.89 -14.56 31.55
C SER A 86 -37.51 -13.34 30.88
N LEU A 87 -38.14 -13.54 29.73
CA LEU A 87 -38.93 -12.49 29.08
C LEU A 87 -40.25 -12.30 29.83
N VAL A 88 -40.49 -11.07 30.26
CA VAL A 88 -41.74 -10.67 30.91
C VAL A 88 -42.60 -9.94 29.89
N THR A 89 -43.80 -10.42 29.65
CA THR A 89 -44.80 -9.79 28.78
C THR A 89 -45.88 -9.13 29.62
N PRO A 90 -46.29 -7.90 29.25
CA PRO A 90 -47.35 -7.21 30.01
C PRO A 90 -48.70 -7.89 29.85
N ASP A 91 -49.45 -7.84 30.93
CA ASP A 91 -50.81 -8.33 31.08
C ASP A 91 -51.76 -7.13 31.23
N GLY A 92 -52.68 -6.95 30.30
CA GLY A 92 -53.69 -5.88 30.35
C GLY A 92 -53.53 -4.77 29.28
N THR A 93 -54.32 -3.70 29.44
CA THR A 93 -54.37 -2.56 28.52
C THR A 93 -53.36 -1.49 28.93
N TYR A 94 -52.58 -1.02 27.99
CA TYR A 94 -51.57 0.01 28.24
C TYR A 94 -51.44 0.98 27.08
N THR A 95 -50.89 2.15 27.33
CA THR A 95 -50.54 3.13 26.32
C THR A 95 -49.07 3.00 25.98
N GLN A 96 -48.80 2.74 24.71
CA GLN A 96 -47.43 2.66 24.21
C GLN A 96 -46.96 4.02 23.74
N ALA A 97 -45.72 4.38 24.07
CA ALA A 97 -45.09 5.58 23.59
C ALA A 97 -43.64 5.31 23.16
N THR A 98 -43.16 6.10 22.25
CA THR A 98 -41.74 6.08 21.82
C THR A 98 -41.06 7.29 22.41
N HIS A 99 -39.99 7.06 23.13
CA HIS A 99 -39.17 8.10 23.73
C HIS A 99 -37.78 8.14 23.11
N PHE A 100 -37.28 9.34 22.94
CA PHE A 100 -35.89 9.56 22.59
C PHE A 100 -35.08 9.70 23.87
N TYR A 101 -33.94 9.06 23.91
CA TYR A 101 -33.01 9.13 25.02
C TYR A 101 -31.58 9.31 24.52
N TYR A 102 -30.72 9.77 25.41
CA TYR A 102 -29.30 9.95 25.14
C TYR A 102 -28.51 9.13 26.13
N THR A 103 -27.47 8.48 25.65
CA THR A 103 -26.51 7.77 26.47
C THR A 103 -25.12 8.33 26.25
N TYR A 104 -24.23 8.11 27.19
CA TYR A 104 -22.83 8.42 27.00
C TYR A 104 -22.13 7.25 26.30
N ALA A 105 -21.37 7.57 25.27
CA ALA A 105 -20.46 6.64 24.62
C ALA A 105 -19.04 7.19 24.63
N PRO A 106 -18.01 6.34 24.68
CA PRO A 106 -16.64 6.79 24.53
C PRO A 106 -16.46 7.52 23.21
N GLN A 107 -15.89 8.71 23.26
CA GLN A 107 -15.52 9.43 22.05
C GLN A 107 -14.25 8.76 21.47
N VAL A 108 -14.39 8.08 20.37
CA VAL A 108 -13.28 7.53 19.61
C VAL A 108 -13.07 8.39 18.37
N ILE A 109 -12.00 9.16 18.38
CA ILE A 109 -11.56 9.90 17.19
C ILE A 109 -10.60 8.99 16.44
N ARG A 110 -10.93 8.65 15.19
CA ARG A 110 -10.12 7.82 14.33
C ARG A 110 -9.41 8.68 13.29
N TYR A 111 -8.14 8.41 13.07
CA TYR A 111 -7.34 9.02 12.02
C TYR A 111 -6.88 7.93 11.07
N GLU A 112 -7.22 8.04 9.81
CA GLU A 112 -6.67 7.16 8.80
C GLU A 112 -5.24 7.61 8.47
N MET A 113 -4.26 6.79 8.81
CA MET A 113 -2.85 7.10 8.56
C MET A 113 -2.40 6.70 7.16
N ALA A 114 -2.96 5.62 6.62
CA ALA A 114 -2.61 5.07 5.32
C ALA A 114 -3.76 4.24 4.76
N ARG A 115 -3.80 4.11 3.44
CA ARG A 115 -4.74 3.24 2.73
C ARG A 115 -4.04 2.52 1.59
N TYR A 116 -4.24 1.24 1.48
CA TYR A 116 -3.92 0.45 0.30
C TYR A 116 -5.15 -0.35 -0.12
N ILE A 117 -5.17 -0.74 -1.37
CA ILE A 117 -6.23 -1.61 -1.88
C ILE A 117 -5.65 -3.01 -2.08
N THR A 118 -6.36 -4.02 -1.60
CA THR A 118 -5.96 -5.42 -1.77
C THR A 118 -5.90 -5.79 -3.25
N PRO A 119 -4.92 -6.62 -3.67
CA PRO A 119 -4.84 -7.05 -5.05
C PRO A 119 -6.03 -7.93 -5.43
N TYR A 120 -6.43 -7.88 -6.69
CA TYR A 120 -7.44 -8.78 -7.21
C TYR A 120 -6.83 -10.15 -7.51
N GLY A 121 -7.19 -11.15 -6.74
CA GLY A 121 -6.59 -12.44 -6.99
C GLY A 121 -7.13 -13.56 -6.15
N ASN A 122 -8.19 -14.21 -6.60
CA ASN A 122 -8.52 -15.51 -6.05
C ASN A 122 -7.41 -16.50 -6.45
N GLY A 123 -6.61 -16.91 -5.47
CA GLY A 123 -5.45 -17.78 -5.70
C GLY A 123 -4.16 -17.06 -6.10
N LEU A 124 -4.12 -15.73 -6.05
CA LEU A 124 -2.89 -14.96 -6.21
C LEU A 124 -1.94 -15.28 -5.06
N SER A 125 -0.76 -15.80 -5.38
CA SER A 125 0.29 -16.00 -4.40
C SER A 125 1.20 -14.78 -4.37
N LEU A 126 1.32 -14.16 -3.20
CA LEU A 126 2.29 -13.11 -2.95
C LEU A 126 3.69 -13.65 -2.60
N GLY A 127 3.90 -14.96 -2.73
CA GLY A 127 5.16 -15.62 -2.39
C GLY A 127 5.54 -15.43 -0.93
N ASN A 128 6.67 -14.78 -0.67
CA ASN A 128 7.16 -14.48 0.68
C ASN A 128 6.51 -13.23 1.30
N GLY A 129 5.51 -12.67 0.66
CA GLY A 129 4.81 -11.46 1.06
C GLY A 129 5.05 -10.29 0.10
N TRP A 130 4.28 -9.25 0.27
CA TRP A 130 4.39 -7.97 -0.42
C TRP A 130 4.40 -6.85 0.60
N THR A 131 5.25 -5.85 0.42
CA THR A 131 5.40 -4.76 1.37
C THR A 131 4.93 -3.44 0.77
N TRP A 132 3.97 -2.80 1.45
CA TRP A 132 3.60 -1.40 1.22
C TRP A 132 4.23 -0.55 2.32
N THR A 133 4.82 0.57 1.94
CA THR A 133 5.50 1.48 2.88
C THR A 133 4.84 2.85 2.82
N PHE A 134 4.48 3.41 3.98
CA PHE A 134 3.82 4.70 4.10
C PHE A 134 4.59 5.62 5.04
N ASP A 135 4.75 6.88 4.65
CA ASP A 135 5.22 7.91 5.57
C ASP A 135 4.07 8.35 6.49
N VAL A 136 4.17 7.97 7.75
CA VAL A 136 3.22 8.31 8.81
C VAL A 136 3.77 9.33 9.80
N SER A 137 4.80 10.07 9.40
CA SER A 137 5.48 11.07 10.26
C SER A 137 4.54 12.14 10.81
N ASP A 138 3.54 12.55 10.02
CA ASP A 138 2.53 13.54 10.44
C ASP A 138 1.64 13.06 11.58
N TYR A 139 1.60 11.76 11.87
CA TYR A 139 0.81 11.18 12.96
C TYR A 139 1.62 10.94 14.24
N ARG A 140 2.86 11.42 14.28
CA ARG A 140 3.77 11.19 15.41
C ARG A 140 3.17 11.59 16.76
N THR A 141 2.41 12.67 16.83
CA THR A 141 1.77 13.14 18.06
C THR A 141 0.66 12.21 18.53
N LEU A 142 0.04 11.47 17.60
CA LEU A 142 -1.00 10.47 17.90
C LEU A 142 -0.39 9.11 18.28
N LEU A 143 0.84 8.84 17.88
CA LEU A 143 1.56 7.59 18.14
C LEU A 143 2.40 7.64 19.42
N ALA A 144 2.07 8.55 20.34
CA ALA A 144 2.69 8.64 21.65
C ALA A 144 1.95 7.77 22.66
N ASP A 145 2.67 7.22 23.63
CA ASP A 145 2.14 6.35 24.68
C ASP A 145 1.36 5.12 24.16
N SER A 146 0.23 4.82 24.75
CA SER A 146 -0.63 3.71 24.36
C SER A 146 -1.74 4.19 23.45
N VAL A 147 -1.80 3.67 22.23
CA VAL A 147 -2.81 3.99 21.23
C VAL A 147 -3.57 2.74 20.81
N HIS A 148 -4.84 2.89 20.45
CA HIS A 148 -5.60 1.84 19.82
C HIS A 148 -5.42 1.94 18.30
N LEU A 149 -4.83 0.90 17.72
CA LEU A 149 -4.58 0.81 16.29
C LEU A 149 -5.54 -0.18 15.65
N SER A 150 -6.13 0.20 14.52
CA SER A 150 -6.92 -0.70 13.67
C SER A 150 -6.24 -0.80 12.33
N ALA A 151 -5.86 -1.99 11.94
CA ALA A 151 -5.30 -2.29 10.63
C ALA A 151 -5.85 -3.64 10.16
N GLY A 152 -6.08 -3.79 8.88
CA GLY A 152 -6.54 -5.05 8.35
C GLY A 152 -7.26 -4.92 7.02
N ASN A 153 -7.54 -6.06 6.48
CA ASN A 153 -8.37 -6.32 5.31
C ASN A 153 -9.02 -7.70 5.48
N TRP A 154 -9.75 -8.17 4.49
CA TRP A 154 -10.47 -9.44 4.55
C TRP A 154 -9.78 -10.59 3.80
N GLN A 155 -8.65 -10.32 3.14
CA GLN A 155 -8.09 -11.22 2.12
C GLN A 155 -6.68 -11.70 2.42
N GLU A 156 -5.84 -10.90 3.08
CA GLU A 156 -4.45 -11.22 3.35
C GLU A 156 -4.13 -11.29 4.84
N LEU A 157 -3.07 -12.03 5.14
CA LEU A 157 -2.43 -11.96 6.46
C LEU A 157 -1.57 -10.69 6.51
N LEU A 158 -1.85 -9.82 7.47
CA LEU A 158 -1.17 -8.55 7.65
C LEU A 158 -0.07 -8.66 8.72
N ASP A 159 1.15 -8.26 8.35
CA ASP A 159 2.25 -8.02 9.28
C ASP A 159 2.55 -6.52 9.28
N LEU A 160 2.12 -5.80 10.33
CA LEU A 160 2.28 -4.37 10.46
C LEU A 160 3.52 -4.03 11.27
N LYS A 161 4.39 -3.18 10.69
CA LYS A 161 5.62 -2.72 11.33
C LYS A 161 5.70 -1.20 11.32
N PHE A 162 6.03 -0.60 12.46
CA PHE A 162 6.40 0.80 12.55
C PHE A 162 7.92 0.93 12.61
N VAL A 163 8.48 1.68 11.67
CA VAL A 163 9.90 2.04 11.67
C VAL A 163 10.03 3.44 12.25
N MET A 164 10.59 3.54 13.46
CA MET A 164 10.82 4.81 14.13
C MET A 164 12.22 5.33 13.83
N ILE A 165 12.28 6.45 13.08
CA ILE A 165 13.54 7.09 12.72
C ILE A 165 13.88 8.15 13.76
N LYS A 166 15.02 7.97 14.46
CA LYS A 166 15.51 8.95 15.42
C LYS A 166 16.19 10.10 14.68
N GLY A 167 15.73 11.33 14.92
CA GLY A 167 16.35 12.51 14.32
C GLY A 167 15.49 13.76 14.48
N THR A 168 15.96 14.86 13.91
CA THR A 168 15.22 16.11 13.82
C THR A 168 14.44 16.11 12.51
N PRO A 169 13.09 16.18 12.54
CA PRO A 169 12.31 16.26 11.31
C PRO A 169 12.50 17.61 10.61
N PRO A 170 12.19 17.74 9.32
CA PRO A 170 12.25 19.02 8.62
C PRO A 170 11.41 20.11 9.27
N ARG A 171 10.30 19.76 9.90
CA ARG A 171 9.44 20.61 10.73
C ARG A 171 8.75 19.78 11.81
N ASN A 172 8.48 20.40 12.96
CA ASN A 172 7.81 19.72 14.07
C ASN A 172 6.29 19.79 13.89
N ILE A 173 5.61 18.67 14.10
CA ILE A 173 4.15 18.61 14.15
C ILE A 173 3.69 19.22 15.47
N ILE A 174 2.70 20.11 15.42
CA ILE A 174 2.06 20.73 16.59
C ILE A 174 0.70 20.08 16.85
N ASN A 175 -0.12 19.96 15.80
CA ASN A 175 -1.45 19.39 15.92
C ASN A 175 -1.89 18.75 14.60
N ILE A 176 -2.75 17.74 14.72
CA ILE A 176 -3.49 17.15 13.61
C ILE A 176 -4.95 17.05 13.98
N GLN A 177 -5.85 17.38 13.06
CA GLN A 177 -7.28 17.28 13.25
C GLN A 177 -7.96 16.76 11.99
N ASN A 178 -8.99 15.94 12.15
CA ASN A 178 -9.83 15.51 11.03
C ASN A 178 -10.70 16.68 10.55
N LEU A 179 -10.94 16.72 9.25
CA LEU A 179 -11.88 17.62 8.60
C LEU A 179 -13.12 16.81 8.17
N TRP A 180 -13.05 16.19 7.00
CA TRP A 180 -14.10 15.27 6.53
C TRP A 180 -13.55 13.85 6.56
N ASN A 181 -14.35 12.93 7.07
CA ASN A 181 -13.98 11.52 7.19
C ASN A 181 -15.21 10.66 6.96
N GLY A 182 -15.18 9.84 5.94
CA GLY A 182 -16.25 8.89 5.66
C GLY A 182 -16.50 8.61 4.19
N ASN A 183 -17.63 7.95 3.95
CA ASN A 183 -18.16 7.71 2.62
C ASN A 183 -19.21 8.79 2.32
N PHE A 184 -19.07 9.44 1.19
CA PHE A 184 -19.93 10.51 0.74
C PHE A 184 -20.58 10.10 -0.58
N ASP A 185 -21.88 9.91 -0.57
CA ASP A 185 -22.64 9.53 -1.76
C ASP A 185 -22.47 10.58 -2.86
N TYR A 186 -22.35 10.11 -4.11
CA TYR A 186 -22.06 10.95 -5.25
C TYR A 186 -23.01 10.70 -6.41
N GLY A 187 -23.39 11.76 -7.11
CA GLY A 187 -24.21 11.65 -8.30
C GLY A 187 -25.72 11.59 -8.03
N ILE A 188 -26.19 11.76 -6.78
CA ILE A 188 -27.62 11.80 -6.44
C ILE A 188 -28.16 13.20 -6.70
N PRO A 189 -29.07 13.42 -7.71
CA PRO A 189 -29.53 14.76 -8.05
C PRO A 189 -30.29 15.47 -6.94
N SER A 190 -31.02 14.72 -6.10
CA SER A 190 -31.79 15.26 -4.97
C SER A 190 -30.95 15.52 -3.72
N ASP A 191 -29.74 15.00 -3.68
CA ASP A 191 -28.83 15.15 -2.54
C ASP A 191 -27.36 15.22 -3.02
N PRO A 192 -26.95 16.36 -3.60
CA PRO A 192 -25.58 16.56 -4.06
C PRO A 192 -24.56 16.38 -2.94
N ILE A 193 -23.40 15.83 -3.29
CA ILE A 193 -22.29 15.55 -2.34
C ILE A 193 -21.90 16.80 -1.52
N ASP A 194 -22.01 18.00 -2.11
CA ASP A 194 -21.68 19.26 -1.43
C ASP A 194 -22.60 19.56 -0.23
N ASN A 195 -23.78 18.92 -0.16
CA ASN A 195 -24.61 19.00 1.05
C ASN A 195 -23.95 18.34 2.26
N HIS A 196 -23.06 17.40 2.02
CA HIS A 196 -22.36 16.61 3.04
C HIS A 196 -20.91 17.06 3.24
N LEU A 197 -20.35 17.81 2.28
CA LEU A 197 -19.00 18.39 2.33
C LEU A 197 -19.05 19.89 2.63
N GLN A 198 -19.95 20.32 3.53
CA GLN A 198 -20.10 21.72 3.89
C GLN A 198 -18.79 22.35 4.39
N ALA A 199 -18.56 23.61 4.04
CA ALA A 199 -17.39 24.36 4.47
C ALA A 199 -17.22 24.33 6.00
N LEU A 200 -16.03 24.03 6.47
CA LEU A 200 -15.69 23.97 7.88
C LEU A 200 -14.96 25.24 8.31
N THR A 201 -15.37 25.81 9.45
CA THR A 201 -14.59 26.84 10.13
C THR A 201 -13.64 26.18 11.10
N VAL A 202 -12.35 26.34 10.86
CA VAL A 202 -11.27 25.71 11.63
C VAL A 202 -10.23 26.73 12.06
N SER A 203 -9.33 26.33 12.94
CA SER A 203 -8.17 27.13 13.33
C SER A 203 -6.96 26.24 13.54
N ILE A 204 -5.77 26.84 13.46
CA ILE A 204 -4.53 26.19 13.87
C ILE A 204 -3.99 26.88 15.12
N PRO A 205 -3.23 26.18 15.98
CA PRO A 205 -2.66 26.75 17.21
C PRO A 205 -1.86 28.02 16.93
N ALA A 206 -1.92 29.00 17.85
CA ALA A 206 -1.22 30.28 17.71
C ALA A 206 0.32 30.13 17.64
N ASN A 207 0.88 29.04 18.17
CA ASN A 207 2.29 28.71 18.08
C ASN A 207 2.67 27.92 16.81
N ALA A 208 1.74 27.65 15.91
CA ALA A 208 2.03 27.09 14.60
C ALA A 208 2.67 28.15 13.69
N ALA A 209 3.44 27.69 12.71
CA ALA A 209 4.00 28.54 11.66
C ALA A 209 3.55 28.09 10.26
N MET A 210 3.17 26.84 10.13
CA MET A 210 2.80 26.23 8.85
C MET A 210 1.57 25.35 8.99
N ALA A 211 0.86 25.17 7.90
CA ALA A 211 -0.31 24.30 7.85
C ALA A 211 -0.38 23.55 6.51
N ARG A 212 -0.77 22.28 6.59
CA ARG A 212 -1.00 21.40 5.44
C ARG A 212 -2.38 20.78 5.54
N TRP A 213 -3.11 20.84 4.45
CA TRP A 213 -4.33 20.06 4.27
C TRP A 213 -3.93 18.76 3.57
N LYS A 214 -4.16 17.65 4.22
CA LYS A 214 -3.86 16.31 3.77
C LYS A 214 -5.17 15.68 3.32
N SER A 215 -5.23 15.20 2.07
CA SER A 215 -6.45 14.63 1.50
C SER A 215 -6.18 13.26 0.89
N ARG A 216 -6.93 12.27 1.30
CA ARG A 216 -6.92 10.93 0.74
C ARG A 216 -8.32 10.56 0.28
N VAL A 217 -8.48 10.44 -1.03
CA VAL A 217 -9.77 10.23 -1.68
C VAL A 217 -9.69 9.00 -2.57
N THR A 218 -10.71 8.15 -2.50
CA THR A 218 -10.92 7.07 -3.48
C THR A 218 -12.39 7.06 -3.90
N GLY A 219 -12.63 6.90 -5.20
CA GLY A 219 -13.98 6.77 -5.74
C GLY A 219 -14.37 5.32 -5.95
N HIS A 220 -15.60 4.99 -5.62
CA HIS A 220 -16.15 3.64 -5.69
C HIS A 220 -17.59 3.66 -6.20
N GLY A 221 -17.97 2.58 -6.86
CA GLY A 221 -19.35 2.36 -7.26
C GLY A 221 -19.54 2.06 -8.74
N MET A 222 -20.78 1.74 -9.05
CA MET A 222 -21.21 1.45 -10.42
C MET A 222 -22.55 2.14 -10.67
N ASP A 223 -22.58 3.00 -11.67
CA ASP A 223 -23.75 3.79 -12.02
C ASP A 223 -24.08 3.72 -13.53
N THR A 224 -25.17 4.37 -13.89
CA THR A 224 -25.53 4.67 -15.27
C THR A 224 -25.67 6.18 -15.40
N PRO A 225 -25.09 6.82 -16.42
CA PRO A 225 -24.58 6.19 -17.67
C PRO A 225 -23.07 5.89 -17.68
N SER A 226 -22.28 6.29 -16.70
CA SER A 226 -20.83 6.42 -16.92
C SER A 226 -19.93 5.74 -15.89
N ASN A 227 -20.49 5.09 -14.86
CA ASN A 227 -19.72 4.52 -13.74
C ASN A 227 -18.79 5.54 -13.07
N CYS A 228 -19.29 6.77 -12.87
CA CYS A 228 -18.51 7.82 -12.21
C CYS A 228 -18.54 7.69 -10.69
N ALA A 229 -17.63 8.23 -10.02
CA ALA A 229 -16.87 8.08 -8.83
C ALA A 229 -15.70 7.11 -9.02
N GLU A 230 -15.90 5.89 -9.52
CA GLU A 230 -14.79 4.93 -9.67
C GLU A 230 -14.05 5.11 -10.99
N PHE A 231 -14.79 5.12 -12.13
CA PHE A 231 -14.22 5.03 -13.48
C PHE A 231 -14.29 6.32 -14.29
N CYS A 232 -14.51 7.47 -13.66
CA CYS A 232 -14.41 8.75 -14.32
C CYS A 232 -13.43 9.68 -13.62
N PRO A 233 -12.55 10.35 -14.37
CA PRO A 233 -11.70 11.39 -13.79
C PRO A 233 -12.55 12.60 -13.39
N LYS A 234 -12.70 12.86 -12.11
CA LYS A 234 -13.42 14.01 -11.57
C LYS A 234 -12.48 14.95 -10.85
N SER A 235 -12.74 16.25 -10.98
CA SER A 235 -11.98 17.28 -10.29
C SER A 235 -12.51 17.52 -8.90
N HIS A 236 -11.62 17.54 -7.93
CA HIS A 236 -11.84 17.97 -6.58
C HIS A 236 -11.19 19.35 -6.37
N TYR A 237 -11.88 20.23 -5.67
CA TYR A 237 -11.48 21.62 -5.46
C TYR A 237 -11.27 21.86 -3.97
N TYR A 238 -10.11 22.41 -3.62
CA TYR A 238 -9.72 22.65 -2.24
C TYR A 238 -9.66 24.16 -2.02
N LYS A 239 -10.67 24.70 -1.35
CA LYS A 239 -10.82 26.13 -1.11
C LYS A 239 -10.37 26.52 0.29
N VAL A 240 -9.65 27.63 0.39
CA VAL A 240 -9.28 28.26 1.64
C VAL A 240 -9.86 29.68 1.65
N ASN A 241 -10.65 29.99 2.66
CA ASN A 241 -11.36 31.26 2.77
C ASN A 241 -12.20 31.59 1.52
N GLY A 242 -12.93 30.58 1.02
CA GLY A 242 -13.78 30.66 -0.16
C GLY A 242 -13.05 30.77 -1.51
N VAL A 243 -11.71 30.75 -1.52
CA VAL A 243 -10.91 30.83 -2.74
C VAL A 243 -10.34 29.46 -3.07
N ASN A 244 -10.62 28.97 -4.27
CA ASN A 244 -10.03 27.70 -4.76
C ASN A 244 -8.49 27.84 -4.86
N ARG A 245 -7.77 27.10 -4.04
CA ARG A 245 -6.30 27.12 -3.98
C ARG A 245 -5.68 25.97 -4.74
N TYR A 246 -6.36 24.81 -4.73
CA TYR A 246 -5.90 23.64 -5.43
C TYR A 246 -7.05 22.95 -6.15
N THR A 247 -6.76 22.45 -7.32
CA THR A 247 -7.64 21.57 -8.08
C THR A 247 -6.88 20.29 -8.39
N LYS A 248 -7.50 19.17 -8.06
CA LYS A 248 -6.92 17.86 -8.38
C LYS A 248 -7.94 17.01 -9.11
N GLN A 249 -7.57 16.57 -10.31
CA GLN A 249 -8.27 15.46 -10.92
C GLN A 249 -7.92 14.20 -10.13
N VAL A 250 -8.91 13.66 -9.41
CA VAL A 250 -8.76 12.46 -8.59
C VAL A 250 -8.80 11.26 -9.53
N TRP A 251 -7.63 10.93 -10.06
CA TRP A 251 -7.46 9.89 -11.06
C TRP A 251 -6.09 9.25 -10.96
N ARG A 252 -6.04 7.96 -11.20
CA ARG A 252 -4.83 7.16 -11.29
C ARG A 252 -4.84 6.43 -12.62
N ASP A 253 -3.90 6.78 -13.48
CA ASP A 253 -3.76 6.36 -14.88
C ASP A 253 -2.54 5.46 -15.10
N ASN A 254 -2.26 4.61 -14.14
CA ASN A 254 -1.11 3.72 -14.18
C ASN A 254 -1.37 2.37 -13.51
N CYS A 255 -2.62 1.94 -13.47
CA CYS A 255 -2.95 0.64 -12.89
C CYS A 255 -2.35 -0.51 -13.72
N ASP A 256 -2.28 -0.36 -15.02
CA ASP A 256 -1.64 -1.25 -15.99
C ASP A 256 -0.11 -1.41 -15.78
N TYR A 257 0.52 -0.42 -15.11
CA TYR A 257 1.94 -0.46 -14.72
C TYR A 257 2.16 -1.01 -13.29
N ASN A 258 1.12 -1.53 -12.66
CA ASN A 258 1.24 -2.09 -11.30
C ASN A 258 2.33 -3.16 -11.25
N PRO A 259 3.29 -3.06 -10.31
CA PRO A 259 4.35 -4.07 -10.18
C PRO A 259 3.82 -5.44 -9.73
N LEU A 260 2.67 -5.46 -9.06
CA LEU A 260 1.98 -6.69 -8.67
C LEU A 260 1.04 -7.11 -9.81
N TYR A 261 1.51 -8.02 -10.66
CA TYR A 261 0.78 -8.58 -11.79
C TYR A 261 1.23 -10.02 -12.12
N PRO A 262 0.43 -10.85 -12.82
CA PRO A 262 -0.96 -10.57 -13.17
C PRO A 262 -1.87 -10.64 -11.95
N GLN A 263 -3.00 -9.95 -12.02
CA GLN A 263 -4.06 -10.04 -11.04
C GLN A 263 -5.35 -10.55 -11.72
N GLY A 264 -6.33 -10.92 -10.92
CA GLY A 264 -7.68 -11.16 -11.41
C GLY A 264 -8.46 -9.86 -11.65
N GLY A 265 -9.74 -10.00 -11.97
CA GLY A 265 -10.63 -8.85 -12.13
C GLY A 265 -10.17 -7.85 -13.19
N THR A 266 -10.59 -6.63 -13.02
CA THR A 266 -10.28 -5.50 -13.93
C THR A 266 -9.08 -4.69 -13.41
N TRP A 267 -8.01 -5.37 -13.02
CA TRP A 267 -6.86 -4.77 -12.36
C TRP A 267 -6.15 -3.67 -13.16
N VAL A 268 -6.20 -3.76 -14.47
CA VAL A 268 -5.56 -2.80 -15.39
C VAL A 268 -6.34 -1.48 -15.52
N TYR A 269 -7.64 -1.46 -15.18
CA TYR A 269 -8.44 -0.25 -15.37
C TYR A 269 -8.02 0.87 -14.45
N ASP A 270 -7.88 2.03 -15.02
CA ASP A 270 -7.69 3.28 -14.30
C ASP A 270 -8.89 3.62 -13.43
N ARG A 271 -8.63 4.22 -12.28
CA ARG A 271 -9.65 4.53 -11.26
C ARG A 271 -9.37 5.82 -10.52
N SER A 272 -10.37 6.26 -9.79
CA SER A 272 -10.27 7.43 -8.92
C SER A 272 -9.32 7.19 -7.75
N ASN A 273 -8.03 7.41 -8.00
CA ASN A 273 -6.91 7.40 -7.04
C ASN A 273 -6.59 6.05 -6.40
N TRP A 274 -6.97 4.93 -7.00
CA TRP A 274 -6.59 3.62 -6.51
C TRP A 274 -6.37 2.60 -7.64
N CYS A 275 -5.53 1.62 -7.39
CA CYS A 275 -5.38 0.42 -8.19
C CYS A 275 -5.36 -0.80 -7.25
N PRO A 276 -5.93 -1.95 -7.66
CA PRO A 276 -5.80 -3.17 -6.88
C PRO A 276 -4.32 -3.53 -6.65
N GLY A 277 -3.95 -3.84 -5.41
CA GLY A 277 -2.57 -4.18 -5.05
C GLY A 277 -1.63 -2.98 -4.93
N ALA A 278 -2.17 -1.77 -4.77
CA ALA A 278 -1.35 -0.56 -4.64
C ALA A 278 -1.80 0.34 -3.49
N GLU A 279 -0.89 1.20 -3.06
CA GLU A 279 -1.18 2.28 -2.13
C GLU A 279 -2.12 3.32 -2.74
N VAL A 280 -2.93 3.95 -1.93
CA VAL A 280 -3.73 5.13 -2.30
C VAL A 280 -2.89 6.38 -2.10
N TRP A 281 -2.84 7.24 -3.12
CA TRP A 281 -2.09 8.49 -3.02
C TRP A 281 -2.76 9.45 -2.05
N THR A 282 -1.93 10.08 -1.23
CA THR A 282 -2.33 11.20 -0.37
C THR A 282 -1.91 12.50 -1.04
N TYR A 283 -2.84 13.43 -1.17
CA TYR A 283 -2.57 14.77 -1.69
C TYR A 283 -2.26 15.70 -0.52
N ASP A 284 -1.09 16.28 -0.53
CA ASP A 284 -0.59 17.17 0.50
C ASP A 284 -0.59 18.62 0.00
N TRP A 285 -1.50 19.42 0.51
CA TRP A 285 -1.70 20.82 0.13
C TRP A 285 -1.13 21.76 1.17
N GLU A 286 -0.02 22.43 0.89
CA GLU A 286 0.51 23.46 1.79
C GLU A 286 -0.35 24.72 1.75
N ILE A 287 -1.00 25.04 2.84
CA ILE A 287 -1.94 26.17 2.94
C ILE A 287 -1.42 27.33 3.80
N SER A 288 -0.19 27.24 4.29
CA SER A 288 0.45 28.20 5.21
C SER A 288 0.31 29.67 4.77
N ASN A 289 0.37 29.93 3.45
CA ASN A 289 0.30 31.29 2.90
C ASN A 289 -1.10 31.94 2.98
N TRP A 290 -2.13 31.18 3.32
CA TRP A 290 -3.54 31.65 3.29
C TRP A 290 -4.22 31.55 4.64
N VAL A 291 -3.52 31.12 5.67
CA VAL A 291 -4.05 30.98 7.02
C VAL A 291 -3.16 31.70 8.03
N THR A 292 -3.76 32.24 9.07
CA THR A 292 -3.04 32.92 10.14
C THR A 292 -3.16 32.09 11.43
N PRO A 293 -2.05 31.66 12.03
CA PRO A 293 -2.08 30.96 13.31
C PRO A 293 -2.86 31.70 14.39
N GLY A 294 -3.62 30.95 15.19
CA GLY A 294 -4.45 31.52 16.26
C GLY A 294 -5.73 32.20 15.80
N THR A 295 -6.04 32.21 14.50
CA THR A 295 -7.28 32.77 13.95
C THR A 295 -8.09 31.70 13.23
N SER A 296 -9.40 31.92 13.13
CA SER A 296 -10.29 31.03 12.37
C SER A 296 -10.21 31.34 10.88
N PHE A 297 -10.34 30.31 10.07
CA PHE A 297 -10.45 30.37 8.61
C PHE A 297 -11.38 29.25 8.12
N THR A 298 -11.82 29.33 6.86
CA THR A 298 -12.69 28.31 6.29
C THR A 298 -11.91 27.40 5.34
N LEU A 299 -12.19 26.11 5.40
CA LEU A 299 -11.81 25.09 4.42
C LEU A 299 -13.08 24.54 3.78
N ASP A 300 -13.02 24.26 2.48
CA ASP A 300 -14.15 23.77 1.72
C ASP A 300 -13.65 22.81 0.63
N HIS A 301 -14.15 21.58 0.64
CA HIS A 301 -13.79 20.54 -0.30
C HIS A 301 -14.98 20.28 -1.22
N ASP A 302 -14.93 20.82 -2.42
CA ASP A 302 -15.96 20.58 -3.42
C ASP A 302 -15.55 19.49 -4.40
N VAL A 303 -16.55 18.85 -4.99
CA VAL A 303 -16.38 17.85 -6.03
C VAL A 303 -17.09 18.29 -7.31
N GLN A 304 -16.47 18.07 -8.45
CA GLN A 304 -17.10 18.35 -9.75
C GLN A 304 -18.46 17.66 -9.84
N ALA A 305 -19.50 18.45 -10.13
CA ALA A 305 -20.88 17.97 -10.17
C ALA A 305 -21.05 16.84 -11.20
N TYR A 306 -21.87 15.87 -10.83
CA TYR A 306 -22.29 14.75 -11.66
C TYR A 306 -23.66 14.28 -11.21
N ASN A 307 -24.44 13.71 -12.13
CA ASN A 307 -25.73 13.13 -11.81
C ASN A 307 -25.83 11.75 -12.46
N HIS A 308 -26.10 10.75 -11.67
CA HIS A 308 -26.43 9.41 -12.15
C HIS A 308 -27.95 9.22 -12.31
N THR A 309 -28.35 8.25 -13.08
CA THR A 309 -29.77 7.87 -13.25
C THR A 309 -30.12 6.64 -12.41
N THR A 310 -29.21 5.70 -12.30
CA THR A 310 -29.34 4.49 -11.47
C THR A 310 -27.95 4.04 -11.02
N GLY A 311 -27.90 3.30 -9.93
CA GLY A 311 -26.65 2.79 -9.37
C GLY A 311 -26.35 3.41 -8.01
N TRP A 312 -25.13 3.23 -7.58
CA TRP A 312 -24.61 3.77 -6.33
C TRP A 312 -23.13 4.12 -6.52
N ASP A 313 -22.81 5.32 -6.12
CA ASP A 313 -21.47 5.88 -6.19
C ASP A 313 -21.16 6.63 -4.91
N TYR A 314 -19.93 6.57 -4.49
CA TYR A 314 -19.45 7.38 -3.38
C TYR A 314 -17.96 7.66 -3.49
N TYR A 315 -17.54 8.74 -2.87
CA TYR A 315 -16.14 8.98 -2.53
C TYR A 315 -15.89 8.64 -1.07
N GLN A 316 -14.87 7.83 -0.82
CA GLN A 316 -14.32 7.68 0.52
C GLN A 316 -13.26 8.75 0.71
N ILE A 317 -13.58 9.74 1.54
CA ILE A 317 -12.73 10.92 1.79
C ILE A 317 -12.17 10.84 3.21
N GLU A 318 -10.91 11.10 3.34
CA GLU A 318 -10.20 11.33 4.59
C GLU A 318 -9.37 12.60 4.44
N ASP A 319 -9.89 13.69 4.96
CA ASP A 319 -9.24 14.99 4.96
C ASP A 319 -8.79 15.38 6.36
N GLN A 320 -7.56 15.86 6.47
CA GLN A 320 -6.94 16.19 7.74
C GLN A 320 -6.18 17.51 7.63
N LEU A 321 -6.24 18.31 8.69
CA LEU A 321 -5.45 19.53 8.82
C LEU A 321 -4.30 19.29 9.80
N VAL A 322 -3.08 19.41 9.30
CA VAL A 322 -1.86 19.28 10.11
C VAL A 322 -1.22 20.64 10.26
N SER A 323 -0.90 21.02 11.48
CA SER A 323 -0.18 22.26 11.78
C SER A 323 1.22 21.96 12.29
N TYR A 324 2.17 22.78 11.87
CA TYR A 324 3.58 22.59 12.15
C TYR A 324 4.22 23.86 12.70
N GLY A 325 5.34 23.66 13.41
CA GLY A 325 6.30 24.71 13.70
C GLY A 325 7.00 25.23 12.44
N PRO A 326 7.91 26.19 12.58
CA PRO A 326 8.77 26.63 11.48
C PRO A 326 9.67 25.51 10.99
N PRO A 327 10.23 25.61 9.78
CA PRO A 327 11.27 24.70 9.32
C PRO A 327 12.45 24.66 10.30
N ASN A 328 12.95 23.46 10.58
CA ASN A 328 14.09 23.27 11.49
C ASN A 328 15.43 23.56 10.82
N PHE A 329 15.49 23.56 9.49
CA PHE A 329 16.69 23.79 8.71
C PHE A 329 16.44 24.89 7.65
N THR A 330 17.48 25.67 7.36
CA THR A 330 17.43 26.70 6.32
C THR A 330 17.83 26.13 4.97
N ASN A 331 18.95 25.39 4.92
CA ASN A 331 19.44 24.69 3.75
C ASN A 331 19.69 23.23 4.12
N ASP A 332 18.89 22.34 3.55
CA ASP A 332 18.90 20.91 3.84
C ASP A 332 18.29 20.16 2.66
N ALA A 333 18.88 19.04 2.29
CA ALA A 333 18.44 18.21 1.18
C ALA A 333 18.49 16.73 1.58
N ALA A 334 17.59 15.92 1.06
CA ALA A 334 17.53 14.51 1.35
C ALA A 334 17.52 13.65 0.08
N ILE A 335 18.06 12.44 0.19
CA ILE A 335 17.70 11.35 -0.73
C ILE A 335 16.45 10.68 -0.15
N GLU A 336 15.33 10.86 -0.84
CA GLU A 336 14.02 10.34 -0.36
C GLU A 336 13.80 8.89 -0.77
N ASP A 337 14.25 8.50 -2.00
CA ASP A 337 14.13 7.11 -2.47
C ASP A 337 15.18 6.77 -3.53
N ILE A 338 15.45 5.48 -3.69
CA ILE A 338 16.20 4.89 -4.81
C ILE A 338 15.25 3.96 -5.56
N ILE A 339 14.72 4.46 -6.67
CA ILE A 339 13.80 3.70 -7.53
C ILE A 339 14.54 2.59 -8.27
N ALA A 340 15.74 2.91 -8.80
CA ALA A 340 16.58 1.96 -9.53
C ALA A 340 18.07 2.32 -9.35
N PRO A 341 18.92 1.35 -8.96
CA PRO A 341 18.62 -0.05 -8.67
C PRO A 341 18.03 -0.22 -7.25
N SER A 342 17.12 -1.15 -7.11
CA SER A 342 16.50 -1.46 -5.82
C SER A 342 15.89 -2.87 -5.86
N ASP A 343 15.82 -3.56 -4.75
CA ASP A 343 15.02 -4.78 -4.57
C ASP A 343 13.64 -4.50 -3.96
N ASN A 344 13.29 -3.23 -3.80
CA ASN A 344 11.94 -2.83 -3.41
C ASN A 344 10.92 -3.30 -4.46
N GLN A 345 9.97 -4.12 -4.03
CA GLN A 345 8.96 -4.74 -4.89
C GLN A 345 8.12 -3.70 -5.67
N MET A 346 7.89 -2.53 -5.08
CA MET A 346 7.16 -1.44 -5.72
C MET A 346 7.85 -0.92 -6.99
N TRP A 347 9.18 -1.09 -7.07
CA TRP A 347 9.97 -0.69 -8.22
C TRP A 347 10.39 -1.86 -9.12
N SER A 348 9.82 -3.06 -8.95
CA SER A 348 10.23 -4.28 -9.65
C SER A 348 10.16 -4.16 -11.17
N ARG A 349 9.23 -3.37 -11.72
CA ARG A 349 9.17 -3.11 -13.16
C ARG A 349 10.32 -2.25 -13.70
N LYS A 350 11.12 -1.61 -12.83
CA LYS A 350 12.25 -0.76 -13.20
C LYS A 350 13.60 -1.31 -12.73
N ASN A 351 13.57 -2.44 -12.05
CA ASN A 351 14.76 -3.05 -11.46
C ASN A 351 15.47 -4.04 -12.39
N ALA A 352 16.63 -4.50 -11.90
CA ALA A 352 17.71 -5.10 -12.65
C ALA A 352 18.32 -4.07 -13.63
N VAL A 353 18.94 -3.02 -13.09
CA VAL A 353 19.51 -1.90 -13.84
C VAL A 353 20.97 -2.15 -14.20
N CYS A 354 21.32 -1.97 -15.47
CA CYS A 354 22.70 -1.86 -15.93
C CYS A 354 22.99 -0.54 -16.66
N GLY A 355 22.05 0.39 -16.59
CA GLY A 355 22.11 1.73 -17.20
C GLY A 355 22.10 2.84 -16.14
N SER A 356 21.26 3.82 -16.35
CA SER A 356 21.15 5.01 -15.51
C SER A 356 20.38 4.74 -14.22
N PRO A 357 20.94 5.07 -13.04
CA PRO A 357 20.19 5.03 -11.80
C PRO A 357 19.04 6.04 -11.76
N ILE A 358 18.00 5.75 -10.97
CA ILE A 358 16.85 6.65 -10.76
C ILE A 358 16.67 6.84 -9.26
N ILE A 359 16.69 8.09 -8.80
CA ILE A 359 16.54 8.45 -7.39
C ILE A 359 15.47 9.53 -7.22
N VAL A 360 15.00 9.71 -6.01
CA VAL A 360 14.14 10.82 -5.60
C VAL A 360 14.92 11.68 -4.61
N ILE A 361 15.00 12.99 -4.88
CA ILE A 361 15.55 13.97 -3.94
C ILE A 361 14.45 14.88 -3.41
N LYS A 362 14.65 15.40 -2.21
CA LYS A 362 13.72 16.28 -1.52
C LYS A 362 14.44 17.50 -0.95
N ASN A 363 13.79 18.66 -1.03
CA ASN A 363 14.22 19.83 -0.28
C ASN A 363 13.60 19.82 1.13
N THR A 364 14.41 19.63 2.13
CA THR A 364 14.03 19.60 3.55
C THR A 364 14.41 20.89 4.30
N GLY A 365 15.02 21.84 3.59
CA GLY A 365 15.35 23.18 4.08
C GLY A 365 14.33 24.24 3.64
N ALA A 366 14.20 25.30 4.45
CA ALA A 366 13.27 26.41 4.21
C ALA A 366 13.53 27.17 2.91
N THR A 367 14.80 27.25 2.50
CA THR A 367 15.21 27.94 1.27
C THR A 367 14.89 27.07 0.07
N THR A 368 14.27 27.64 -0.97
CA THR A 368 14.08 26.92 -2.24
C THR A 368 15.41 26.39 -2.74
N MET A 369 15.50 25.08 -2.95
CA MET A 369 16.70 24.43 -3.46
C MET A 369 16.76 24.56 -4.98
N THR A 370 17.81 25.21 -5.45
CA THR A 370 18.05 25.45 -6.89
C THR A 370 19.20 24.62 -7.45
N SER A 371 20.06 24.11 -6.57
CA SER A 371 21.13 23.19 -6.93
C SER A 371 21.52 22.28 -5.78
N ALA A 372 22.07 21.11 -6.10
CA ALA A 372 22.69 20.20 -5.13
C ALA A 372 23.72 19.31 -5.84
N THR A 373 24.69 18.81 -5.09
CA THR A 373 25.66 17.81 -5.56
C THR A 373 25.20 16.42 -5.15
N ILE A 374 25.06 15.52 -6.11
CA ILE A 374 24.71 14.12 -5.88
C ILE A 374 25.93 13.25 -6.15
N THR A 375 26.37 12.50 -5.16
CA THR A 375 27.43 11.50 -5.26
C THR A 375 26.81 10.12 -5.18
N TYR A 376 27.06 9.24 -6.14
CA TYR A 376 26.44 7.94 -6.21
C TYR A 376 27.38 6.86 -6.73
N GLY A 377 27.07 5.62 -6.42
CA GLY A 377 27.88 4.51 -6.87
C GLY A 377 27.62 3.21 -6.10
N LEU A 378 28.44 2.23 -6.39
CA LEU A 378 28.47 0.95 -5.67
C LEU A 378 29.32 1.06 -4.41
N THR A 379 28.91 0.42 -3.35
CA THR A 379 29.70 0.38 -2.11
C THR A 379 31.06 -0.26 -2.36
N GLY A 380 32.12 0.49 -2.04
CA GLY A 380 33.51 0.05 -2.26
C GLY A 380 34.08 0.35 -3.65
N ALA A 381 33.31 0.93 -4.57
CA ALA A 381 33.76 1.39 -5.87
C ALA A 381 34.00 2.91 -5.90
N THR A 382 34.66 3.39 -6.95
CA THR A 382 34.85 4.84 -7.15
C THR A 382 33.50 5.50 -7.45
N PRO A 383 33.09 6.51 -6.66
CA PRO A 383 31.82 7.18 -6.88
C PRO A 383 31.85 8.09 -8.10
N THR A 384 30.67 8.40 -8.60
CA THR A 384 30.42 9.43 -9.63
C THR A 384 29.66 10.59 -9.00
N THR A 385 29.92 11.82 -9.48
CA THR A 385 29.21 13.02 -9.04
C THR A 385 28.34 13.57 -10.15
N TYR A 386 27.21 14.13 -9.77
CA TYR A 386 26.26 14.81 -10.64
C TYR A 386 25.77 16.08 -9.97
N THR A 387 25.80 17.20 -10.66
CA THR A 387 25.23 18.46 -10.17
C THR A 387 23.79 18.56 -10.67
N TRP A 388 22.85 18.49 -9.75
CA TRP A 388 21.45 18.77 -10.04
C TRP A 388 21.20 20.26 -10.01
N THR A 389 20.35 20.73 -10.93
CA THR A 389 19.83 22.11 -10.94
C THR A 389 18.32 22.08 -11.20
N GLY A 390 17.58 22.96 -10.54
CA GLY A 390 16.12 23.00 -10.66
C GLY A 390 15.50 24.04 -9.75
N SER A 391 14.29 23.79 -9.27
CA SER A 391 13.63 24.62 -8.27
C SER A 391 12.71 23.73 -7.43
N LEU A 392 13.10 23.45 -6.20
CA LEU A 392 12.29 22.71 -5.24
C LEU A 392 12.01 23.58 -4.03
N ALA A 393 10.75 23.91 -3.81
CA ALA A 393 10.32 24.56 -2.58
C ALA A 393 10.43 23.60 -1.38
N PHE A 394 10.34 24.13 -0.18
CA PHE A 394 10.35 23.35 1.06
C PHE A 394 9.37 22.16 1.00
N MET A 395 9.84 20.96 1.35
CA MET A 395 9.13 19.67 1.33
C MET A 395 8.75 19.17 -0.07
N GLN A 396 9.17 19.79 -1.14
CA GLN A 396 8.98 19.27 -2.49
C GLN A 396 10.08 18.27 -2.88
N SER A 397 9.67 17.25 -3.62
CA SER A 397 10.53 16.19 -4.16
C SER A 397 10.55 16.20 -5.69
N THR A 398 11.59 15.62 -6.27
CA THR A 398 11.66 15.34 -7.71
C THR A 398 12.41 14.05 -7.98
N THR A 399 11.97 13.34 -9.03
CA THR A 399 12.67 12.15 -9.52
C THR A 399 13.76 12.56 -10.51
N ILE A 400 14.95 11.99 -10.36
CA ILE A 400 16.11 12.26 -11.19
C ILE A 400 16.61 10.95 -11.81
N THR A 401 16.77 10.94 -13.13
CA THR A 401 17.56 9.93 -13.81
C THR A 401 19.02 10.41 -13.85
N LEU A 402 19.89 9.73 -13.12
CA LEU A 402 21.30 10.03 -13.05
C LEU A 402 22.02 9.59 -14.34
N PRO A 403 23.18 10.20 -14.68
CA PRO A 403 24.04 9.70 -15.75
C PRO A 403 24.35 8.21 -15.59
N ASN A 404 24.57 7.56 -16.72
CA ASN A 404 24.89 6.14 -16.78
C ASN A 404 26.07 5.81 -15.85
N TYR A 405 25.96 4.71 -15.11
CA TYR A 405 26.95 4.28 -14.15
C TYR A 405 27.67 3.01 -14.66
N ASN A 406 28.94 2.89 -14.31
CA ASN A 406 29.70 1.68 -14.61
C ASN A 406 29.42 0.63 -13.52
N TRP A 407 28.59 -0.36 -13.83
CA TRP A 407 28.14 -1.41 -12.91
C TRP A 407 29.19 -2.55 -12.71
N ILE A 408 30.43 -2.35 -13.13
CA ILE A 408 31.50 -3.34 -12.97
C ILE A 408 32.00 -3.31 -11.52
N GLY A 409 32.00 -4.44 -10.84
CA GLY A 409 32.61 -4.54 -9.51
C GLY A 409 31.92 -5.43 -8.50
N GLY A 410 30.79 -6.05 -8.84
CA GLY A 410 30.21 -7.14 -8.05
C GLY A 410 29.57 -6.76 -6.71
N ALA A 411 29.50 -5.49 -6.37
CA ALA A 411 28.74 -5.08 -5.21
C ALA A 411 27.26 -5.13 -5.50
N THR A 412 26.47 -5.65 -4.55
CA THR A 412 25.00 -5.72 -4.62
C THR A 412 24.33 -4.57 -3.87
N GLN A 413 25.10 -3.57 -3.42
CA GLN A 413 24.61 -2.39 -2.73
C GLN A 413 25.01 -1.12 -3.47
N PHE A 414 24.00 -0.37 -3.86
CA PHE A 414 24.11 0.98 -4.43
C PHE A 414 23.85 2.01 -3.34
N TYR A 415 24.44 3.19 -3.46
CA TYR A 415 24.15 4.33 -2.61
C TYR A 415 24.04 5.62 -3.43
N ALA A 416 23.25 6.56 -2.92
CA ALA A 416 23.23 7.95 -3.34
C ALA A 416 23.41 8.84 -2.10
N TYR A 417 24.19 9.88 -2.24
CA TYR A 417 24.47 10.90 -1.23
C TYR A 417 24.28 12.29 -1.84
N ILE A 418 23.50 13.14 -1.19
CA ILE A 418 23.26 14.52 -1.58
C ILE A 418 24.02 15.48 -0.68
N SER A 419 24.51 16.59 -1.22
CA SER A 419 25.27 17.60 -0.47
C SER A 419 25.21 18.95 -1.15
N ASN A 420 25.70 19.98 -0.45
CA ASN A 420 25.84 21.35 -0.95
C ASN A 420 24.54 21.93 -1.53
N PRO A 421 23.39 21.85 -0.85
CA PRO A 421 22.18 22.53 -1.33
C PRO A 421 22.45 24.02 -1.48
N ASN A 422 22.15 24.56 -2.65
CA ASN A 422 22.43 25.95 -3.02
C ASN A 422 23.90 26.39 -2.85
N GLY A 423 24.85 25.46 -2.93
CA GLY A 423 26.27 25.71 -2.73
C GLY A 423 26.68 25.96 -1.28
N THR A 424 25.80 25.64 -0.31
CA THR A 424 26.04 25.79 1.12
C THR A 424 26.17 24.44 1.82
N THR A 425 26.64 24.45 3.07
CA THR A 425 26.69 23.22 3.87
C THR A 425 25.28 22.72 4.17
N ASP A 426 25.07 21.42 3.97
CA ASP A 426 23.87 20.73 4.40
C ASP A 426 23.78 20.71 5.93
N GLN A 427 22.58 21.00 6.48
CA GLN A 427 22.40 21.17 7.93
C GLN A 427 22.01 19.89 8.66
N TYR A 428 21.60 18.83 7.95
CA TYR A 428 21.18 17.59 8.58
C TYR A 428 21.64 16.35 7.82
N ALA A 429 22.88 15.96 8.03
CA ALA A 429 23.56 14.88 7.31
C ALA A 429 22.97 13.47 7.47
N TYR A 430 21.96 13.26 8.32
CA TYR A 430 21.37 11.94 8.55
C TYR A 430 20.33 11.53 7.47
N ASN A 431 19.85 12.48 6.65
CA ASN A 431 18.93 12.24 5.53
C ASN A 431 19.63 12.33 4.17
N ASP A 432 20.93 12.69 4.16
CA ASP A 432 21.70 12.87 2.93
C ASP A 432 21.95 11.60 2.15
N THR A 433 22.03 10.46 2.83
CA THR A 433 22.47 9.19 2.26
C THR A 433 21.40 8.12 2.32
N MET A 434 21.10 7.54 1.16
CA MET A 434 20.29 6.33 1.09
C MET A 434 21.09 5.20 0.41
N LYS A 435 20.81 3.98 0.80
CA LYS A 435 21.39 2.76 0.24
C LYS A 435 20.28 1.82 -0.19
N SER A 436 20.48 1.14 -1.31
CA SER A 436 19.60 0.08 -1.79
C SER A 436 20.37 -1.19 -2.08
N VAL A 437 19.76 -2.32 -1.79
CA VAL A 437 20.21 -3.62 -2.26
C VAL A 437 19.54 -3.90 -3.60
N TYR A 438 20.20 -4.62 -4.50
CA TYR A 438 19.63 -4.95 -5.80
C TYR A 438 20.21 -6.26 -6.35
N SER A 439 19.49 -6.84 -7.30
CA SER A 439 19.98 -8.00 -8.06
C SER A 439 20.60 -7.55 -9.37
N TYR A 440 21.67 -8.21 -9.77
CA TYR A 440 22.30 -7.97 -11.05
C TYR A 440 21.35 -8.28 -12.21
N PRO A 441 21.41 -7.52 -13.32
CA PRO A 441 20.68 -7.85 -14.54
C PRO A 441 21.10 -9.23 -15.08
N SER A 442 20.14 -9.92 -15.68
CA SER A 442 20.39 -11.21 -16.31
C SER A 442 21.44 -11.07 -17.42
N VAL A 443 22.34 -12.04 -17.49
CA VAL A 443 23.27 -12.14 -18.63
C VAL A 443 22.60 -12.90 -19.75
N MET A 444 22.59 -12.30 -20.93
CA MET A 444 22.00 -12.88 -22.13
C MET A 444 23.10 -13.31 -23.10
N PRO A 445 22.88 -14.34 -23.92
CA PRO A 445 23.80 -14.68 -25.00
C PRO A 445 23.92 -13.52 -25.99
N SER A 446 25.06 -13.42 -26.67
CA SER A 446 25.29 -12.35 -27.68
C SER A 446 24.32 -12.42 -28.86
N SER A 447 23.80 -13.62 -29.16
CA SER A 447 22.79 -13.82 -30.21
C SER A 447 21.59 -14.52 -29.62
N PHE A 448 20.41 -13.95 -29.81
CA PHE A 448 19.12 -14.53 -29.39
C PHE A 448 17.98 -14.05 -30.26
N VAL A 449 16.82 -14.63 -30.11
CA VAL A 449 15.61 -14.33 -30.86
C VAL A 449 14.58 -13.68 -29.93
N ILE A 450 14.06 -12.51 -30.32
CA ILE A 450 12.87 -11.90 -29.77
C ILE A 450 11.68 -12.47 -30.52
N GLU A 451 10.83 -13.26 -29.85
CA GLU A 451 9.63 -13.84 -30.46
C GLU A 451 8.39 -13.17 -29.85
N LEU A 452 7.66 -12.46 -30.70
CA LEU A 452 6.36 -11.86 -30.38
C LEU A 452 5.29 -12.54 -31.23
N GLN A 453 4.26 -13.08 -30.61
CA GLN A 453 3.01 -13.46 -31.25
C GLN A 453 1.96 -12.41 -30.87
N THR A 454 1.42 -11.72 -31.85
CA THR A 454 0.34 -10.76 -31.65
C THR A 454 -1.01 -11.46 -31.49
N ASN A 455 -1.91 -10.80 -30.79
CA ASN A 455 -3.34 -11.13 -30.74
C ASN A 455 -4.12 -10.45 -31.92
N ASN A 456 -5.44 -10.27 -31.79
CA ASN A 456 -6.29 -9.60 -32.79
C ASN A 456 -6.19 -8.07 -32.78
N ALA A 457 -5.50 -7.47 -31.77
CA ALA A 457 -5.32 -6.02 -31.63
C ALA A 457 -3.84 -5.59 -31.79
N PRO A 458 -3.18 -5.91 -32.91
CA PRO A 458 -1.74 -5.71 -33.09
C PRO A 458 -1.32 -4.24 -33.12
N SER A 459 -2.26 -3.32 -33.38
CA SER A 459 -1.99 -1.88 -33.39
C SER A 459 -1.66 -1.30 -32.01
N GLU A 460 -2.04 -1.99 -30.96
CA GLU A 460 -1.77 -1.62 -29.57
C GLU A 460 -0.31 -1.88 -29.18
N ASN A 461 0.36 -2.80 -29.89
CA ASN A 461 1.67 -3.30 -29.53
C ASN A 461 2.81 -2.68 -30.33
N SER A 462 3.87 -2.34 -29.63
CA SER A 462 5.15 -1.95 -30.22
C SER A 462 6.30 -2.29 -29.28
N TYR A 463 7.49 -2.62 -29.82
CA TYR A 463 8.65 -2.82 -28.98
C TYR A 463 9.91 -2.17 -29.49
N THR A 464 10.82 -1.92 -28.55
CA THR A 464 12.13 -1.39 -28.81
C THR A 464 13.19 -2.16 -28.04
N LEU A 465 14.36 -2.30 -28.65
CA LEU A 465 15.59 -2.70 -28.01
C LEU A 465 16.60 -1.54 -28.12
N LYS A 466 17.11 -1.10 -27.00
CA LYS A 466 18.06 0.02 -26.92
C LYS A 466 19.36 -0.44 -26.27
N ASP A 467 20.47 0.23 -26.60
CA ASP A 467 21.74 0.09 -25.88
C ASP A 467 21.75 0.87 -24.55
N GLY A 468 22.82 0.75 -23.78
CA GLY A 468 22.98 1.45 -22.49
C GLY A 468 23.05 3.00 -22.61
N SER A 469 23.28 3.51 -23.79
CA SER A 469 23.26 4.96 -24.09
C SER A 469 21.87 5.43 -24.57
N GLY A 470 20.92 4.52 -24.72
CA GLY A 470 19.57 4.80 -25.18
C GLY A 470 19.39 4.81 -26.71
N ASN A 471 20.42 4.45 -27.48
CA ASN A 471 20.29 4.33 -28.94
C ASN A 471 19.42 3.13 -29.29
N ILE A 472 18.49 3.32 -30.23
CA ILE A 472 17.61 2.24 -30.70
C ILE A 472 18.39 1.32 -31.61
N ILE A 473 18.44 0.04 -31.25
CA ILE A 473 19.05 -1.04 -32.04
C ILE A 473 17.97 -1.71 -32.90
N LEU A 474 16.81 -1.92 -32.34
CA LEU A 474 15.65 -2.51 -33.00
C LEU A 474 14.38 -1.80 -32.54
N SER A 475 13.50 -1.50 -33.48
CA SER A 475 12.17 -1.00 -33.20
C SER A 475 11.17 -1.70 -34.11
N LYS A 476 10.02 -2.06 -33.58
CA LYS A 476 8.95 -2.69 -34.33
C LYS A 476 7.59 -2.17 -33.92
N SER A 477 6.81 -1.77 -34.92
CA SER A 477 5.43 -1.28 -34.80
C SER A 477 4.69 -1.61 -36.09
N GLY A 478 3.39 -1.28 -36.20
CA GLY A 478 2.60 -1.56 -37.39
C GLY A 478 2.45 -3.06 -37.66
N LEU A 479 2.21 -3.81 -36.59
CA LEU A 479 2.12 -5.26 -36.60
C LEU A 479 0.83 -5.76 -37.24
N SER A 480 0.81 -7.00 -37.71
CA SER A 480 -0.37 -7.71 -38.23
C SER A 480 -0.97 -8.62 -37.17
N ALA A 481 -2.28 -8.83 -37.19
CA ALA A 481 -2.98 -9.68 -36.25
C ALA A 481 -2.56 -11.15 -36.35
N ASN A 482 -2.57 -11.85 -35.24
CA ASN A 482 -2.29 -13.28 -35.11
C ASN A 482 -0.99 -13.71 -35.79
N THR A 483 0.01 -12.86 -35.78
CA THR A 483 1.25 -13.07 -36.53
C THR A 483 2.42 -13.31 -35.55
N ILE A 484 3.27 -14.28 -35.88
CA ILE A 484 4.49 -14.54 -35.12
C ILE A 484 5.65 -13.81 -35.78
N TYR A 485 6.23 -12.87 -35.05
CA TYR A 485 7.46 -12.16 -35.40
C TYR A 485 8.63 -12.80 -34.68
N ARG A 486 9.74 -13.01 -35.40
CA ARG A 486 11.01 -13.52 -34.88
C ARG A 486 12.12 -12.64 -35.34
N ASP A 487 12.62 -11.82 -34.46
CA ASP A 487 13.76 -10.94 -34.75
C ASP A 487 15.00 -11.49 -34.07
N THR A 488 15.92 -11.99 -34.88
CA THR A 488 17.24 -12.41 -34.40
C THR A 488 18.12 -11.18 -34.22
N VAL A 489 18.62 -11.01 -33.02
CA VAL A 489 19.56 -9.93 -32.69
C VAL A 489 20.92 -10.51 -32.35
N THR A 490 21.98 -9.80 -32.76
CA THR A 490 23.38 -10.10 -32.37
C THR A 490 23.96 -8.81 -31.80
N LEU A 491 24.31 -8.87 -30.52
CA LEU A 491 24.69 -7.73 -29.71
C LEU A 491 26.15 -7.87 -29.26
N SER A 492 26.87 -6.74 -29.23
CA SER A 492 28.18 -6.66 -28.59
C SER A 492 28.06 -6.69 -27.06
N SER A 493 29.19 -6.84 -26.37
CA SER A 493 29.21 -6.72 -24.91
C SER A 493 28.70 -5.37 -24.45
N GLY A 494 27.76 -5.35 -23.53
CA GLY A 494 27.15 -4.11 -23.03
C GLY A 494 25.85 -4.31 -22.28
N CYS A 495 25.28 -3.19 -21.84
CA CYS A 495 23.96 -3.10 -21.22
C CYS A 495 22.90 -2.82 -22.27
N TYR A 496 21.77 -3.47 -22.17
CA TYR A 496 20.64 -3.32 -23.09
C TYR A 496 19.32 -3.23 -22.34
N LYS A 497 18.37 -2.53 -22.97
CA LYS A 497 17.01 -2.36 -22.49
C LYS A 497 16.02 -2.82 -23.56
N PHE A 498 15.19 -3.78 -23.21
CA PHE A 498 14.03 -4.18 -24.00
C PHE A 498 12.76 -3.62 -23.37
N GLU A 499 11.85 -3.13 -24.21
CA GLU A 499 10.58 -2.55 -23.81
C GLU A 499 9.51 -2.90 -24.86
N LEU A 500 8.46 -3.60 -24.45
CA LEU A 500 7.24 -3.79 -25.21
C LEU A 500 6.15 -2.95 -24.57
N LEU A 501 5.48 -2.13 -25.35
CA LEU A 501 4.36 -1.31 -24.95
C LEU A 501 3.07 -1.87 -25.51
N ASP A 502 2.03 -1.81 -24.73
CA ASP A 502 0.65 -2.11 -25.09
C ASP A 502 -0.21 -0.90 -24.75
N SER A 503 -0.74 -0.22 -25.78
CA SER A 503 -1.59 0.97 -25.60
C SER A 503 -3.05 0.63 -25.29
N GLY A 504 -3.42 -0.65 -25.38
CA GLY A 504 -4.69 -1.18 -24.91
C GLY A 504 -4.68 -1.49 -23.40
N GLU A 505 -3.48 -1.49 -22.78
CA GLU A 505 -3.25 -1.67 -21.35
C GLU A 505 -3.63 -3.05 -20.80
N ASP A 506 -3.97 -4.00 -21.69
CA ASP A 506 -4.45 -5.32 -21.29
C ASP A 506 -3.48 -6.47 -21.66
N GLY A 507 -2.32 -6.12 -22.20
CA GLY A 507 -1.27 -7.06 -22.58
C GLY A 507 -1.62 -7.84 -23.86
N LEU A 508 -1.07 -9.05 -23.98
CA LEU A 508 -1.28 -9.89 -25.15
C LEU A 508 -2.38 -10.95 -24.95
N SER A 509 -2.91 -11.08 -23.76
CA SER A 509 -3.98 -12.01 -23.42
C SER A 509 -4.55 -11.67 -22.06
N TRP A 510 -5.76 -11.16 -22.03
CA TRP A 510 -6.46 -10.79 -20.82
C TRP A 510 -7.84 -11.44 -20.76
N TRP A 511 -8.22 -11.93 -19.58
CA TRP A 511 -9.45 -12.70 -19.37
C TRP A 511 -10.75 -11.92 -19.70
N ALA A 512 -10.73 -10.60 -19.49
CA ALA A 512 -11.91 -9.77 -19.74
C ALA A 512 -12.04 -9.33 -21.22
N ASN A 513 -11.00 -9.48 -22.03
CA ASN A 513 -10.97 -9.13 -23.45
C ASN A 513 -10.64 -10.33 -24.35
N THR A 514 -11.37 -11.42 -24.17
CA THR A 514 -11.14 -12.69 -24.89
C THR A 514 -11.33 -12.56 -26.42
N ALA A 515 -12.05 -11.54 -26.88
CA ALA A 515 -12.23 -11.27 -28.32
C ALA A 515 -10.91 -10.89 -29.02
N GLN A 516 -9.96 -10.34 -28.29
CA GLN A 516 -8.62 -10.07 -28.81
C GLN A 516 -7.77 -11.33 -29.00
N GLY A 517 -8.19 -12.47 -28.42
CA GLY A 517 -7.43 -13.72 -28.51
C GLY A 517 -6.23 -13.72 -27.58
N ALA A 518 -5.19 -14.49 -27.96
CA ALA A 518 -4.01 -14.66 -27.13
C ALA A 518 -2.72 -14.53 -27.94
N GLY A 519 -1.81 -13.72 -27.41
CA GLY A 519 -0.45 -13.57 -27.90
C GLY A 519 0.58 -13.95 -26.84
N LEU A 520 1.84 -13.81 -27.14
CA LEU A 520 2.96 -14.04 -26.22
C LEU A 520 4.18 -13.21 -26.61
N ILE A 521 5.03 -12.96 -25.61
CA ILE A 521 6.35 -12.38 -25.80
C ILE A 521 7.37 -13.21 -25.04
N ARG A 522 8.49 -13.53 -25.68
CA ARG A 522 9.59 -14.26 -25.06
C ARG A 522 10.91 -14.05 -25.78
N PHE A 523 11.99 -14.34 -25.07
CA PHE A 523 13.32 -14.49 -25.69
C PHE A 523 13.66 -15.97 -25.81
N LYS A 524 14.25 -16.33 -26.93
CA LYS A 524 14.76 -17.67 -27.24
C LYS A 524 16.24 -17.61 -27.59
N ASP A 525 16.96 -18.70 -27.37
CA ASP A 525 18.25 -18.86 -27.99
C ASP A 525 18.12 -19.12 -29.50
N VAL A 526 19.22 -19.11 -30.21
CA VAL A 526 19.23 -19.32 -31.67
C VAL A 526 18.84 -20.76 -32.08
N THR A 527 18.75 -21.68 -31.11
CA THR A 527 18.27 -23.07 -31.34
C THR A 527 16.76 -23.19 -31.13
N GLY A 528 16.10 -22.11 -30.61
CA GLY A 528 14.66 -22.05 -30.37
C GLY A 528 14.24 -22.35 -28.93
N THR A 529 15.17 -22.56 -28.01
CA THR A 529 14.89 -22.82 -26.60
C THR A 529 14.53 -21.50 -25.89
N PRO A 530 13.42 -21.41 -25.12
CA PRO A 530 13.10 -20.22 -24.36
C PRO A 530 14.18 -19.90 -23.31
N ILE A 531 14.65 -18.65 -23.30
CA ILE A 531 15.55 -18.09 -22.30
C ILE A 531 14.77 -17.33 -21.24
N TYR A 532 13.76 -16.56 -21.68
CA TYR A 532 12.91 -15.75 -20.83
C TYR A 532 11.49 -15.66 -21.39
N ASN A 533 10.49 -15.85 -20.54
CA ASN A 533 9.08 -15.71 -20.92
C ASN A 533 8.43 -14.67 -20.00
N TRP A 534 7.56 -13.84 -20.56
CA TRP A 534 6.68 -12.99 -19.78
C TRP A 534 5.30 -13.59 -19.69
N ASN A 535 4.56 -13.25 -18.64
CA ASN A 535 3.13 -13.46 -18.62
C ASN A 535 2.49 -12.62 -19.72
N SER A 536 1.48 -13.12 -20.38
CA SER A 536 0.78 -12.37 -21.45
C SER A 536 -0.20 -11.33 -20.90
N ASP A 537 -0.66 -11.49 -19.65
CA ASP A 537 -1.41 -10.51 -18.87
C ASP A 537 -0.42 -9.63 -18.08
N PHE A 538 0.16 -8.64 -18.77
CA PHE A 538 1.20 -7.77 -18.21
C PHE A 538 0.77 -6.30 -18.09
N GLY A 539 -0.46 -5.96 -18.49
CA GLY A 539 -0.91 -4.57 -18.57
C GLY A 539 -0.24 -3.82 -19.72
N GLY A 540 0.11 -2.54 -19.49
CA GLY A 540 0.60 -1.65 -20.56
C GLY A 540 2.06 -1.84 -20.95
N GLN A 541 2.88 -2.60 -20.17
CA GLN A 541 4.31 -2.65 -20.44
C GLN A 541 4.98 -3.96 -20.01
N VAL A 542 5.88 -4.43 -20.85
CA VAL A 542 6.99 -5.32 -20.50
C VAL A 542 8.30 -4.54 -20.54
N TYR A 543 9.08 -4.67 -19.48
CA TYR A 543 10.37 -4.00 -19.35
C TYR A 543 11.44 -4.98 -18.87
N LYS A 544 12.63 -4.97 -19.49
CA LYS A 544 13.77 -5.75 -19.03
C LYS A 544 15.08 -5.10 -19.41
N GLN A 545 15.94 -4.85 -18.42
CA GLN A 545 17.35 -4.60 -18.67
C GLN A 545 18.15 -5.90 -18.54
N PHE A 546 19.19 -6.05 -19.36
CA PHE A 546 20.05 -7.22 -19.36
C PHE A 546 21.45 -6.85 -19.89
N ILE A 547 22.39 -7.71 -19.57
CA ILE A 547 23.78 -7.57 -19.98
C ILE A 547 24.10 -8.62 -21.03
N VAL A 548 24.86 -8.25 -22.07
CA VAL A 548 25.39 -9.19 -23.05
C VAL A 548 26.90 -9.25 -22.92
N GLY A 549 27.45 -10.45 -22.84
CA GLY A 549 28.83 -10.78 -23.09
C GLY A 549 29.87 -9.91 -22.42
N LEU A 550 29.86 -9.78 -21.13
CA LEU A 550 31.05 -9.39 -20.40
C LEU A 550 31.93 -10.64 -20.21
N THR A 551 32.51 -11.11 -21.30
CA THR A 551 33.65 -12.01 -21.20
C THR A 551 34.86 -11.16 -20.94
N THR A 552 35.22 -10.94 -19.70
CA THR A 552 36.61 -11.00 -19.23
C THR A 552 36.74 -10.48 -17.81
N VAL A 553 37.44 -11.24 -17.03
CA VAL A 553 38.20 -10.90 -15.84
C VAL A 553 37.34 -10.25 -14.75
N GLY A 554 36.60 -11.06 -14.01
CA GLY A 554 35.95 -10.70 -12.77
C GLY A 554 34.41 -10.84 -12.72
N LEU A 555 33.68 -10.91 -13.84
CA LEU A 555 32.23 -11.06 -13.83
C LEU A 555 31.76 -12.52 -13.97
N GLN A 556 32.57 -13.40 -14.50
CA GLN A 556 32.28 -14.86 -14.49
C GLN A 556 32.30 -15.42 -13.05
N ASP A 557 33.06 -14.78 -12.15
CA ASP A 557 33.10 -15.17 -10.74
C ASP A 557 31.91 -14.61 -9.92
N TYR A 558 31.10 -13.70 -10.49
CA TYR A 558 30.02 -13.02 -9.75
C TYR A 558 28.61 -13.50 -10.06
N ILE A 559 28.43 -14.24 -11.14
CA ILE A 559 27.14 -14.84 -11.50
C ILE A 559 27.06 -16.29 -11.02
N LEU A 560 28.20 -16.86 -10.79
CA LEU A 560 28.32 -18.09 -10.02
C LEU A 560 28.65 -17.65 -8.60
N THR A 561 27.75 -17.89 -7.68
CA THR A 561 28.11 -17.84 -6.26
C THR A 561 29.42 -18.61 -6.15
N ASP A 562 30.46 -17.99 -5.58
CA ASP A 562 31.76 -18.62 -5.38
C ASP A 562 31.64 -19.95 -4.56
N LYS A 563 30.41 -20.25 -4.18
CA LYS A 563 29.97 -21.38 -3.37
C LYS A 563 28.60 -21.86 -3.83
N ASN A 564 28.39 -23.15 -3.80
CA ASN A 564 27.06 -23.72 -3.88
C ASN A 564 26.22 -23.20 -2.67
N GLU A 565 24.97 -22.88 -2.90
CA GLU A 565 24.04 -22.40 -1.86
C GLU A 565 22.89 -23.38 -1.70
N LEU A 566 22.41 -23.52 -0.48
CA LEU A 566 21.26 -24.33 -0.11
C LEU A 566 20.41 -23.56 0.90
N ASN A 567 19.15 -23.35 0.58
CA ASN A 567 18.16 -22.72 1.45
C ASN A 567 17.00 -23.68 1.69
N VAL A 568 16.52 -23.73 2.93
CA VAL A 568 15.46 -24.64 3.37
C VAL A 568 14.44 -23.85 4.20
N PHE A 569 13.20 -23.76 3.70
CA PHE A 569 12.16 -22.97 4.34
C PHE A 569 10.74 -23.52 4.07
N PRO A 570 9.77 -23.25 4.98
CA PRO A 570 9.98 -22.66 6.31
C PRO A 570 10.82 -23.60 7.20
N ASN A 571 11.58 -23.01 8.11
CA ASN A 571 12.35 -23.78 9.07
C ASN A 571 12.32 -23.03 10.44
N PRO A 572 11.55 -23.53 11.43
CA PRO A 572 10.83 -24.80 11.48
C PRO A 572 9.62 -24.92 10.53
N SER A 573 9.28 -26.15 10.13
CA SER A 573 8.17 -26.50 9.25
C SER A 573 7.18 -27.45 9.94
N GLU A 574 5.92 -27.41 9.51
CA GLU A 574 4.86 -28.36 9.91
C GLU A 574 4.79 -29.59 8.99
N GLY A 575 5.76 -29.70 8.04
CA GLY A 575 5.89 -30.85 7.15
C GLY A 575 6.14 -30.50 5.69
N MET A 576 5.56 -29.42 5.17
CA MET A 576 5.86 -28.96 3.81
C MET A 576 7.10 -28.07 3.82
N VAL A 577 8.11 -28.41 3.00
CA VAL A 577 9.40 -27.72 2.95
C VAL A 577 9.77 -27.40 1.52
N ASN A 578 10.23 -26.18 1.28
CA ASN A 578 10.89 -25.79 0.03
C ASN A 578 12.39 -25.87 0.22
N VAL A 579 13.06 -26.47 -0.73
CA VAL A 579 14.52 -26.60 -0.80
C VAL A 579 14.98 -25.90 -2.07
N ASP A 580 15.56 -24.71 -1.91
CA ASP A 580 16.14 -23.92 -3.01
C ASP A 580 17.66 -24.06 -3.01
N TYR A 581 18.23 -24.20 -4.19
CA TYR A 581 19.68 -24.28 -4.33
C TYR A 581 20.20 -23.54 -5.56
N ASN A 582 21.41 -23.00 -5.41
CA ASN A 582 22.20 -22.44 -6.49
C ASN A 582 23.55 -23.16 -6.54
N LEU A 583 24.02 -23.50 -7.73
CA LEU A 583 25.30 -24.14 -7.95
C LEU A 583 26.29 -23.16 -8.58
N LYS A 584 27.53 -23.18 -8.15
CA LYS A 584 28.61 -22.33 -8.68
C LYS A 584 28.91 -22.61 -10.16
N SER A 585 28.52 -23.79 -10.68
CA SER A 585 28.64 -24.13 -12.07
C SER A 585 27.53 -25.12 -12.48
N ARG A 586 27.21 -25.13 -13.75
CA ARG A 586 26.25 -26.09 -14.29
C ARG A 586 26.76 -27.51 -14.10
N SER A 587 26.09 -28.30 -13.27
CA SER A 587 26.48 -29.65 -12.89
C SER A 587 25.28 -30.48 -12.45
N ASP A 588 25.49 -31.75 -12.26
CA ASP A 588 24.55 -32.63 -11.60
C ASP A 588 24.49 -32.26 -10.11
N ALA A 589 23.29 -32.32 -9.53
CA ALA A 589 23.09 -32.12 -8.12
C ALA A 589 22.21 -33.20 -7.52
N GLN A 590 22.54 -33.59 -6.30
CA GLN A 590 21.76 -34.51 -5.49
C GLN A 590 21.29 -33.82 -4.22
N ILE A 591 20.01 -33.88 -3.95
CA ILE A 591 19.39 -33.39 -2.70
C ILE A 591 18.94 -34.61 -1.90
N GLU A 592 19.47 -34.73 -0.70
CA GLU A 592 19.17 -35.82 0.23
C GLU A 592 18.72 -35.24 1.57
N ILE A 593 17.80 -35.93 2.25
CA ILE A 593 17.39 -35.56 3.61
C ILE A 593 17.59 -36.80 4.51
N PHE A 594 18.24 -36.57 5.62
CA PHE A 594 18.53 -37.60 6.62
C PHE A 594 17.90 -37.25 7.95
N ASP A 595 17.50 -38.24 8.70
CA ASP A 595 17.14 -38.07 10.11
C ASP A 595 18.39 -38.00 11.00
N MET A 596 18.19 -37.86 12.33
CA MET A 596 19.30 -37.74 13.31
C MET A 596 20.07 -39.05 13.54
N VAL A 597 19.53 -40.19 13.12
CA VAL A 597 20.24 -41.48 13.19
C VAL A 597 20.94 -41.81 11.87
N GLY A 598 20.81 -40.95 10.85
CA GLY A 598 21.45 -41.06 9.55
C GLY A 598 20.65 -41.89 8.54
N GLU A 599 19.38 -42.18 8.79
CA GLU A 599 18.50 -42.80 7.83
C GLU A 599 18.10 -41.78 6.75
N LYS A 600 18.26 -42.18 5.48
CA LYS A 600 17.88 -41.33 4.35
C LYS A 600 16.37 -41.42 4.11
N ILE A 601 15.70 -40.30 4.26
CA ILE A 601 14.23 -40.21 4.12
C ILE A 601 13.80 -39.59 2.79
N TYR A 602 14.71 -38.90 2.08
CA TYR A 602 14.47 -38.32 0.76
C TYR A 602 15.73 -38.33 -0.09
N ASP A 603 15.55 -38.51 -1.40
CA ASP A 603 16.62 -38.52 -2.40
C ASP A 603 16.09 -38.01 -3.74
N LYS A 604 16.76 -37.03 -4.31
CA LYS A 604 16.43 -36.46 -5.63
C LYS A 604 17.68 -36.04 -6.37
N ASN A 605 17.87 -36.64 -7.56
CA ASN A 605 18.91 -36.24 -8.49
C ASN A 605 18.36 -35.28 -9.53
N THR A 606 19.12 -34.23 -9.86
CA THR A 606 18.87 -33.30 -10.95
C THR A 606 20.11 -33.25 -11.82
N SER A 607 19.94 -33.23 -13.14
CA SER A 607 21.07 -33.26 -14.06
C SER A 607 21.25 -31.91 -14.74
N MET A 608 22.53 -31.53 -14.91
CA MET A 608 22.98 -30.36 -15.67
C MET A 608 22.22 -29.07 -15.34
N THR A 609 22.07 -28.79 -14.05
CA THR A 609 21.38 -27.58 -13.54
C THR A 609 22.36 -26.55 -12.97
N THR A 610 21.96 -25.29 -12.88
CA THR A 610 22.65 -24.22 -12.13
C THR A 610 21.87 -23.75 -10.91
N ALA A 611 20.56 -24.04 -10.85
CA ALA A 611 19.71 -23.73 -9.74
C ALA A 611 18.44 -24.61 -9.79
N GLY A 612 17.74 -24.70 -8.68
CA GLY A 612 16.44 -25.37 -8.61
C GLY A 612 15.71 -25.08 -7.32
N SER A 613 14.41 -25.35 -7.36
CA SER A 613 13.51 -25.31 -6.20
C SER A 613 12.72 -26.61 -6.16
N LEU A 614 12.65 -27.22 -4.99
CA LEU A 614 11.90 -28.45 -4.74
C LEU A 614 10.98 -28.27 -3.56
N GLN A 615 9.71 -28.56 -3.75
CA GLN A 615 8.77 -28.68 -2.64
C GLN A 615 8.69 -30.13 -2.20
N ILE A 616 8.95 -30.38 -0.91
CA ILE A 616 9.05 -31.71 -0.34
C ILE A 616 8.06 -31.86 0.81
N ASP A 617 7.22 -32.87 0.74
CA ASP A 617 6.26 -33.21 1.80
C ASP A 617 6.89 -34.20 2.80
N LEU A 618 7.19 -33.71 3.98
CA LEU A 618 7.67 -34.46 5.13
C LEU A 618 6.62 -34.62 6.23
N SER A 619 5.35 -34.35 5.95
CA SER A 619 4.27 -34.38 6.94
C SER A 619 4.06 -35.76 7.59
N LYS A 620 4.43 -36.81 6.90
CA LYS A 620 4.34 -38.20 7.40
C LYS A 620 5.51 -38.61 8.33
N PHE A 621 6.58 -37.83 8.40
CA PHE A 621 7.71 -38.09 9.29
C PHE A 621 7.50 -37.44 10.66
N SER A 622 8.18 -37.96 11.67
CA SER A 622 8.03 -37.50 13.05
C SER A 622 8.54 -36.08 13.25
N ALA A 623 7.98 -35.36 14.24
CA ALA A 623 8.59 -34.12 14.68
C ALA A 623 10.04 -34.38 15.15
N GLY A 624 10.96 -33.53 14.73
CA GLY A 624 12.39 -33.74 15.01
C GLY A 624 13.30 -32.86 14.17
N ILE A 625 14.59 -33.19 14.29
CA ILE A 625 15.64 -32.50 13.52
C ILE A 625 16.03 -33.44 12.35
N TYR A 626 16.18 -32.81 11.18
CA TYR A 626 16.62 -33.46 9.95
C TYR A 626 17.79 -32.68 9.36
N VAL A 627 18.57 -33.34 8.51
CA VAL A 627 19.69 -32.71 7.80
C VAL A 627 19.41 -32.79 6.30
N VAL A 628 19.26 -31.64 5.68
CA VAL A 628 19.14 -31.50 4.23
C VAL A 628 20.55 -31.35 3.65
N THR A 629 20.89 -32.14 2.65
CA THR A 629 22.18 -32.14 2.02
C THR A 629 22.03 -31.87 0.53
N LEU A 630 22.85 -30.97 0.01
CA LEU A 630 23.08 -30.74 -1.41
C LEU A 630 24.49 -31.23 -1.75
N THR A 631 24.60 -32.14 -2.71
CA THR A 631 25.89 -32.61 -3.24
C THR A 631 25.98 -32.22 -4.71
N SER A 632 27.06 -31.58 -5.13
CA SER A 632 27.36 -31.25 -6.52
C SER A 632 28.86 -31.39 -6.78
N GLY A 633 29.23 -32.36 -7.62
CA GLY A 633 30.62 -32.75 -7.79
C GLY A 633 31.26 -33.23 -6.48
N ALA A 634 32.37 -32.63 -6.10
CA ALA A 634 33.07 -32.93 -4.84
C ALA A 634 32.57 -32.07 -3.65
N GLU A 635 31.68 -31.13 -3.89
CA GLU A 635 31.18 -30.22 -2.83
C GLU A 635 29.89 -30.74 -2.22
N LYS A 636 29.79 -30.59 -0.90
CA LYS A 636 28.64 -30.99 -0.11
C LYS A 636 28.27 -29.87 0.87
N ILE A 637 27.01 -29.45 0.82
CA ILE A 637 26.44 -28.43 1.73
C ILE A 637 25.33 -29.08 2.54
N THR A 638 25.26 -28.75 3.82
CA THR A 638 24.20 -29.23 4.72
C THR A 638 23.48 -28.10 5.41
N LYS A 639 22.18 -28.27 5.60
CA LYS A 639 21.32 -27.38 6.40
C LYS A 639 20.49 -28.21 7.38
N LYS A 640 20.38 -27.67 8.60
CA LYS A 640 19.49 -28.24 9.61
C LYS A 640 18.04 -27.84 9.26
N LEU A 641 17.14 -28.82 9.33
CA LEU A 641 15.69 -28.63 9.22
C LEU A 641 15.01 -29.10 10.50
N VAL A 642 14.06 -28.34 10.99
CA VAL A 642 13.25 -28.70 12.17
C VAL A 642 11.81 -28.92 11.71
N ILE A 643 11.29 -30.13 11.93
CA ILE A 643 9.87 -30.43 11.74
C ILE A 643 9.16 -30.34 13.09
N LYS A 644 8.09 -29.55 13.13
CA LYS A 644 7.15 -29.44 14.26
C LYS A 644 5.83 -30.11 13.89
N LYS A 645 5.17 -30.71 14.85
CA LYS A 645 3.79 -31.19 14.71
C LYS A 645 2.94 -30.56 15.79
#